data_485faf097013480abcb2bd17fdc12045
#
_entry.id   485faf097013480abcb2bd17fdc12045
#
_cell.length_a   1.000
_cell.length_b   1.000
_cell.length_c   1.000
_cell.angle_alpha   90.00
_cell.angle_beta   90.00
_cell.angle_gamma   90.00
#
_symmetry.space_group_name_H-M   'P 1'
#
loop_
_entity.id
_entity.type
_entity.pdbx_description
1 polymer ?
#
loop_
_entity_poly.entity_id
_entity_poly.type
_entity_poly.pdbx_seq_one_letter_code
_entity_poly.pdbx_strand_id
1 'polypeptide(L)'
;MNGQIRHPLLASSAFIGKLQLKNKIVMAPMGSNFAGEDGHTTEQLESYYEERAKGGVGLIILETSAITWPAGASMPYMIGFSKDEFVSDLKSLTQRVHQHGAKIAAQLNHSGKIAQEDTIAGRPIPVPSIPKSQPSDMFGLLTQDEIMNFIKAGGPDGKGPRYHEMTVDEIKEEIDNFAKAAKRAKMANFDAVEVHAGHGYLISSFLSPAVNKRTDQYGGTTEKRAQFLIEVIEAIKREVSDDFPVLVRLDANEYRIEGGITPKDFLITSMLAEKAGADALDVSSYGNTSKGIAFTEAPLVHEPGGFLKFARMAKDKVSIPIIAVGRVELDVAENGLKNNDFDFLAMGRKLLADPGLPNKILSGQEHLIRPCIYCYVCVSQIFINKPMMCAVNSQLGNEHRNEKIIYSTARQKNILVVGAGPSGMEAARLLAMQGHRVEVWEKDKDLGGTVRIATLAYEPNGQLITYLDNSLKELGVKIKRNTLATIENIQSFQADHVLVAVGANRDAPSIPGKDLNHVFDGEQLRGLLFGSDLSAIKKLSIFQRLILKIGRASQLLRNVKALTLLSKIWMPISKNIIIIGGDLVGLELAEFLIERGRKVTVLEPSASLGSNLSIVRRSRVVHLLKENGATLLTNTTINEISKEGVLYEHDEEAHLAKADQVIIAMGANPNLELTNALKDKNIAVTPIGDCTSVGYIHGAIADARNAVLAIDNLTE
;
A
#
# COMPACT_ATOMS: atom_id res chain seq x y z
N MET A 1 -25.77 -5.36 -18.74
CA MET A 1 -25.50 -6.82 -18.71
C MET A 1 -25.92 -7.30 -17.33
N ASN A 2 -26.83 -8.29 -17.22
CA ASN A 2 -27.15 -8.87 -15.90
C ASN A 2 -25.88 -9.47 -15.35
N GLY A 3 -25.37 -8.90 -14.25
CA GLY A 3 -24.10 -9.27 -13.66
C GLY A 3 -24.18 -10.68 -13.07
N GLN A 4 -23.66 -11.66 -13.80
CA GLN A 4 -23.48 -13.00 -13.25
C GLN A 4 -22.39 -12.92 -12.16
N ILE A 5 -22.71 -13.37 -10.95
CA ILE A 5 -21.75 -13.48 -9.85
C ILE A 5 -20.66 -14.46 -10.27
N ARG A 6 -19.43 -14.01 -10.44
CA ARG A 6 -18.28 -14.84 -10.85
C ARG A 6 -17.68 -15.64 -9.69
N HIS A 7 -17.84 -15.14 -8.46
CA HIS A 7 -17.25 -15.71 -7.24
C HIS A 7 -18.34 -16.08 -6.22
N PRO A 8 -19.19 -17.08 -6.51
CA PRO A 8 -20.33 -17.44 -5.66
C PRO A 8 -19.95 -17.99 -4.31
N LEU A 9 -18.79 -18.65 -4.15
CA LEU A 9 -18.33 -19.16 -2.87
C LEU A 9 -17.88 -18.03 -1.94
N LEU A 10 -17.18 -17.02 -2.45
CA LEU A 10 -16.86 -15.80 -1.69
C LEU A 10 -18.13 -15.07 -1.24
N ALA A 11 -19.17 -15.10 -2.05
CA ALA A 11 -20.47 -14.48 -1.77
C ALA A 11 -21.35 -15.27 -0.81
N SER A 12 -21.04 -16.53 -0.53
CA SER A 12 -21.87 -17.40 0.33
C SER A 12 -21.66 -17.12 1.81
N SER A 13 -22.75 -17.28 2.61
CA SER A 13 -22.68 -17.19 4.07
C SER A 13 -21.88 -18.37 4.66
N ALA A 14 -21.27 -18.14 5.85
CA ALA A 14 -20.53 -19.14 6.58
C ALA A 14 -20.52 -18.82 8.09
N PHE A 15 -19.97 -19.69 8.90
CA PHE A 15 -19.93 -19.56 10.36
C PHE A 15 -18.50 -19.59 10.90
N ILE A 16 -18.26 -18.80 11.96
CA ILE A 16 -17.12 -18.93 12.87
C ILE A 16 -17.72 -19.22 14.27
N GLY A 17 -17.52 -20.45 14.77
CA GLY A 17 -18.27 -20.88 15.95
C GLY A 17 -19.78 -20.75 15.73
N LYS A 18 -20.46 -19.98 16.58
CA LYS A 18 -21.90 -19.65 16.44
C LYS A 18 -22.16 -18.35 15.65
N LEU A 19 -21.13 -17.61 15.28
CA LEU A 19 -21.26 -16.35 14.57
C LEU A 19 -21.48 -16.57 13.08
N GLN A 20 -22.67 -16.21 12.58
CA GLN A 20 -22.99 -16.24 11.16
C GLN A 20 -22.48 -14.98 10.44
N LEU A 21 -21.75 -15.15 9.34
CA LEU A 21 -21.29 -14.10 8.45
C LEU A 21 -22.07 -14.15 7.14
N LYS A 22 -22.44 -12.95 6.61
CA LYS A 22 -23.23 -12.83 5.37
C LYS A 22 -22.47 -13.25 4.10
N ASN A 23 -21.14 -13.25 4.15
CA ASN A 23 -20.24 -13.73 3.09
C ASN A 23 -18.88 -14.11 3.69
N LYS A 24 -17.98 -14.67 2.87
CA LYS A 24 -16.65 -15.13 3.29
C LYS A 24 -15.54 -14.10 3.15
N ILE A 25 -15.90 -12.82 3.01
CA ILE A 25 -14.93 -11.73 2.87
C ILE A 25 -14.72 -11.08 4.24
N VAL A 26 -13.47 -11.11 4.70
CA VAL A 26 -13.03 -10.53 5.98
C VAL A 26 -12.15 -9.31 5.70
N MET A 27 -12.35 -8.22 6.42
CA MET A 27 -11.40 -7.12 6.46
C MET A 27 -10.28 -7.46 7.43
N ALA A 28 -9.05 -7.61 6.94
CA ALA A 28 -7.88 -7.85 7.78
C ALA A 28 -7.59 -6.64 8.69
N PRO A 29 -7.09 -6.84 9.91
CA PRO A 29 -6.70 -5.76 10.81
C PRO A 29 -5.52 -4.98 10.25
N MET A 30 -5.62 -3.66 10.20
CA MET A 30 -4.60 -2.75 9.67
C MET A 30 -4.60 -1.48 10.49
N GLY A 31 -3.50 -1.16 11.16
CA GLY A 31 -3.34 0.13 11.85
C GLY A 31 -3.60 1.29 10.89
N SER A 32 -4.37 2.26 11.33
CA SER A 32 -4.79 3.41 10.52
C SER A 32 -4.16 4.74 10.96
N ASN A 33 -3.78 4.83 12.23
CA ASN A 33 -3.46 6.10 12.91
C ASN A 33 -4.64 7.10 12.86
N PHE A 34 -5.88 6.60 12.95
CA PHE A 34 -7.08 7.42 12.99
C PHE A 34 -7.71 7.51 14.39
N ALA A 35 -7.23 6.72 15.36
CA ALA A 35 -7.64 6.86 16.76
C ALA A 35 -7.06 8.15 17.40
N GLY A 36 -7.58 8.54 18.55
CA GLY A 36 -7.04 9.64 19.36
C GLY A 36 -5.71 9.28 20.01
N GLU A 37 -4.92 10.30 20.36
CA GLU A 37 -3.69 10.13 21.16
C GLU A 37 -3.97 9.68 22.61
N ASP A 38 -5.21 9.67 23.00
CA ASP A 38 -5.74 9.23 24.30
C ASP A 38 -6.26 7.79 24.27
N GLY A 39 -6.19 7.11 23.14
CA GLY A 39 -6.65 5.73 22.95
C GLY A 39 -8.15 5.60 22.63
N HIS A 40 -8.88 6.71 22.55
CA HIS A 40 -10.30 6.75 22.17
C HIS A 40 -10.52 6.63 20.65
N THR A 41 -11.71 6.19 20.23
CA THR A 41 -12.10 6.25 18.82
C THR A 41 -12.35 7.71 18.40
N THR A 42 -12.25 7.97 17.12
CA THR A 42 -12.55 9.28 16.52
C THR A 42 -13.62 9.13 15.45
N GLU A 43 -14.29 10.24 15.10
CA GLU A 43 -15.22 10.27 13.96
C GLU A 43 -14.57 9.76 12.65
N GLN A 44 -13.28 10.07 12.46
CA GLN A 44 -12.50 9.59 11.32
C GLN A 44 -12.37 8.07 11.32
N LEU A 45 -12.04 7.48 12.47
CA LEU A 45 -11.89 6.03 12.62
C LEU A 45 -13.24 5.32 12.43
N GLU A 46 -14.28 5.82 13.07
CA GLU A 46 -15.62 5.21 13.02
C GLU A 46 -16.18 5.24 11.58
N SER A 47 -16.08 6.38 10.89
CA SER A 47 -16.52 6.52 9.49
C SER A 47 -15.68 5.64 8.54
N TYR A 48 -14.40 5.47 8.83
CA TYR A 48 -13.53 4.57 8.08
C TYR A 48 -14.05 3.12 8.12
N TYR A 49 -14.41 2.60 9.29
CA TYR A 49 -14.95 1.23 9.43
C TYR A 49 -16.38 1.12 8.90
N GLU A 50 -17.22 2.14 9.15
CA GLU A 50 -18.58 2.21 8.62
C GLU A 50 -18.61 2.09 7.09
N GLU A 51 -17.73 2.79 6.38
CA GLU A 51 -17.69 2.76 4.92
C GLU A 51 -17.36 1.35 4.38
N ARG A 52 -16.51 0.56 5.08
CA ARG A 52 -16.23 -0.84 4.72
C ARG A 52 -17.39 -1.77 5.04
N ALA A 53 -18.08 -1.53 6.13
CA ALA A 53 -19.29 -2.26 6.48
C ALA A 53 -20.39 -2.03 5.45
N LYS A 54 -20.63 -0.77 5.05
CA LYS A 54 -21.52 -0.33 3.97
C LYS A 54 -21.10 -0.93 2.62
N GLY A 55 -19.79 -1.07 2.40
CA GLY A 55 -19.20 -1.71 1.23
C GLY A 55 -19.45 -3.21 1.12
N GLY A 56 -20.07 -3.85 2.13
CA GLY A 56 -20.58 -5.22 2.06
C GLY A 56 -19.68 -6.29 2.67
N VAL A 57 -18.61 -5.94 3.39
CA VAL A 57 -17.75 -6.93 4.06
C VAL A 57 -18.55 -7.77 5.07
N GLY A 58 -18.21 -9.07 5.21
CA GLY A 58 -18.88 -9.99 6.14
C GLY A 58 -18.42 -9.80 7.58
N LEU A 59 -17.11 -9.73 7.78
CA LEU A 59 -16.46 -9.50 9.08
C LEU A 59 -15.40 -8.43 8.96
N ILE A 60 -15.39 -7.49 9.89
CA ILE A 60 -14.28 -6.55 10.11
C ILE A 60 -13.48 -7.04 11.31
N ILE A 61 -12.16 -7.24 11.15
CA ILE A 61 -11.26 -7.35 12.28
C ILE A 61 -10.69 -5.96 12.50
N LEU A 62 -11.01 -5.36 13.66
CA LEU A 62 -10.54 -4.05 14.06
C LEU A 62 -9.01 -4.04 14.10
N GLU A 63 -8.41 -2.92 13.79
CA GLU A 63 -6.95 -2.77 13.86
C GLU A 63 -6.41 -3.14 15.24
N THR A 64 -5.11 -3.49 15.27
CA THR A 64 -4.38 -3.85 16.48
C THR A 64 -4.63 -2.86 17.62
N SER A 65 -5.17 -3.34 18.74
CA SER A 65 -5.63 -2.54 19.87
C SER A 65 -4.91 -2.92 21.16
N ALA A 66 -4.53 -1.94 21.98
CA ALA A 66 -3.72 -2.15 23.16
C ALA A 66 -4.55 -2.57 24.37
N ILE A 67 -4.24 -3.72 24.97
CA ILE A 67 -4.92 -4.25 26.18
C ILE A 67 -4.48 -3.53 27.46
N THR A 68 -3.39 -2.77 27.42
CA THR A 68 -2.77 -2.08 28.57
C THR A 68 -2.51 -0.59 28.33
N TRP A 69 -3.21 0.01 27.33
CA TRP A 69 -3.02 1.41 26.94
C TRP A 69 -2.73 2.37 28.12
N PRO A 70 -1.71 3.28 28.03
CA PRO A 70 -0.81 3.51 26.90
C PRO A 70 0.39 2.54 26.83
N ALA A 71 0.59 1.68 27.85
CA ALA A 71 1.61 0.65 27.79
C ALA A 71 1.27 -0.41 26.73
N GLY A 72 2.29 -1.04 26.18
CA GLY A 72 2.15 -2.07 25.17
C GLY A 72 1.72 -1.56 23.80
N ALA A 73 1.65 -0.24 23.57
CA ALA A 73 1.30 0.34 22.28
C ALA A 73 2.54 0.49 21.38
N SER A 74 2.39 0.11 20.09
CA SER A 74 3.46 0.28 19.08
C SER A 74 3.41 1.64 18.37
N MET A 75 2.32 2.37 18.50
CA MET A 75 2.07 3.66 17.85
C MET A 75 1.24 4.56 18.76
N PRO A 76 1.35 5.89 18.65
CA PRO A 76 0.62 6.84 19.50
C PRO A 76 -0.90 6.83 19.30
N TYR A 77 -1.38 6.37 18.13
CA TYR A 77 -2.79 6.39 17.76
C TYR A 77 -3.41 4.98 17.76
N MET A 78 -3.07 4.15 18.75
CA MET A 78 -3.70 2.84 18.93
C MET A 78 -4.94 2.95 19.82
N ILE A 79 -5.96 2.14 19.52
CA ILE A 79 -7.19 2.04 20.31
C ILE A 79 -6.90 1.33 21.63
N GLY A 80 -7.40 1.88 22.73
CA GLY A 80 -7.28 1.31 24.08
C GLY A 80 -8.43 0.35 24.44
N PHE A 81 -8.08 -0.78 25.08
CA PHE A 81 -9.02 -1.71 25.71
C PHE A 81 -8.72 -1.91 27.20
N SER A 82 -7.85 -1.09 27.77
CA SER A 82 -7.35 -1.25 29.14
C SER A 82 -8.35 -0.82 30.22
N LYS A 83 -9.30 0.07 29.90
CA LYS A 83 -10.19 0.69 30.88
C LYS A 83 -11.65 0.71 30.38
N ASP A 84 -12.58 0.79 31.33
CA ASP A 84 -14.03 0.80 31.02
C ASP A 84 -14.48 2.11 30.34
N GLU A 85 -13.71 3.20 30.47
CA GLU A 85 -13.98 4.48 29.79
C GLU A 85 -14.01 4.37 28.26
N PHE A 86 -13.25 3.42 27.67
CA PHE A 86 -13.23 3.18 26.23
C PHE A 86 -14.50 2.50 25.69
N VAL A 87 -15.31 1.86 26.57
CA VAL A 87 -16.46 1.04 26.15
C VAL A 87 -17.52 1.85 25.42
N SER A 88 -17.78 3.11 25.82
CA SER A 88 -18.80 3.95 25.20
C SER A 88 -18.52 4.23 23.73
N ASP A 89 -17.28 4.58 23.40
CA ASP A 89 -16.88 4.95 22.05
C ASP A 89 -16.74 3.71 21.16
N LEU A 90 -16.18 2.63 21.72
CA LEU A 90 -16.15 1.32 21.06
C LEU A 90 -17.57 0.81 20.72
N LYS A 91 -18.56 1.16 21.55
CA LYS A 91 -19.97 0.83 21.29
C LYS A 91 -20.57 1.66 20.15
N SER A 92 -20.18 2.94 20.03
CA SER A 92 -20.52 3.77 18.87
C SER A 92 -19.99 3.15 17.58
N LEU A 93 -18.73 2.77 17.56
CA LEU A 93 -18.09 2.12 16.42
C LEU A 93 -18.82 0.82 16.01
N THR A 94 -19.08 -0.08 16.96
CA THR A 94 -19.77 -1.35 16.66
C THR A 94 -21.19 -1.12 16.14
N GLN A 95 -21.91 -0.15 16.67
CA GLN A 95 -23.25 0.22 16.22
C GLN A 95 -23.24 0.68 14.76
N ARG A 96 -22.30 1.54 14.35
CA ARG A 96 -22.15 1.98 12.95
C ARG A 96 -21.90 0.80 12.01
N VAL A 97 -21.02 -0.12 12.39
CA VAL A 97 -20.72 -1.32 11.60
C VAL A 97 -21.96 -2.23 11.47
N HIS A 98 -22.67 -2.46 12.56
CA HIS A 98 -23.84 -3.33 12.60
C HIS A 98 -25.03 -2.79 11.78
N GLN A 99 -25.19 -1.46 11.65
CA GLN A 99 -26.23 -0.84 10.81
C GLN A 99 -26.18 -1.33 9.35
N HIS A 100 -25.02 -1.77 8.88
CA HIS A 100 -24.81 -2.29 7.52
C HIS A 100 -24.75 -3.83 7.46
N GLY A 101 -25.10 -4.52 8.54
CA GLY A 101 -25.15 -5.98 8.62
C GLY A 101 -23.77 -6.66 8.53
N ALA A 102 -22.69 -5.92 8.73
CA ALA A 102 -21.35 -6.49 8.92
C ALA A 102 -21.15 -6.90 10.39
N LYS A 103 -20.29 -7.89 10.62
CA LYS A 103 -19.82 -8.28 11.94
C LYS A 103 -18.47 -7.65 12.24
N ILE A 104 -18.12 -7.53 13.54
CA ILE A 104 -16.86 -6.90 13.95
C ILE A 104 -16.19 -7.68 15.11
N ALA A 105 -14.89 -7.96 14.96
CA ALA A 105 -14.03 -8.55 15.98
C ALA A 105 -12.99 -7.53 16.44
N ALA A 106 -12.67 -7.48 17.74
CA ALA A 106 -11.58 -6.65 18.26
C ALA A 106 -10.25 -7.42 18.21
N GLN A 107 -9.21 -6.88 17.55
CA GLN A 107 -7.87 -7.49 17.61
C GLN A 107 -7.14 -7.00 18.86
N LEU A 108 -7.04 -7.89 19.85
CA LEU A 108 -6.40 -7.64 21.14
C LEU A 108 -4.89 -7.93 21.08
N ASN A 109 -4.07 -6.98 21.54
CA ASN A 109 -2.63 -7.05 21.41
C ASN A 109 -1.89 -6.38 22.57
N HIS A 110 -0.69 -6.86 22.87
CA HIS A 110 0.39 -6.17 23.53
C HIS A 110 1.61 -6.20 22.62
N SER A 111 2.16 -5.03 22.27
CA SER A 111 3.20 -4.96 21.22
C SER A 111 4.57 -5.51 21.65
N GLY A 112 4.77 -5.80 22.94
CA GLY A 112 6.02 -6.41 23.45
C GLY A 112 7.25 -5.65 22.99
N LYS A 113 8.25 -6.35 22.45
CA LYS A 113 9.52 -5.73 22.02
C LYS A 113 9.37 -4.59 21.00
N ILE A 114 8.20 -4.41 20.41
CA ILE A 114 7.90 -3.38 19.41
C ILE A 114 7.05 -2.24 20.03
N ALA A 115 6.86 -2.23 21.35
CA ALA A 115 6.09 -1.19 22.06
C ALA A 115 6.84 0.14 22.05
N GLN A 116 6.69 0.91 20.96
CA GLN A 116 7.40 2.18 20.75
C GLN A 116 7.00 3.24 21.77
N GLU A 117 5.73 3.28 22.19
CA GLU A 117 5.24 4.22 23.21
C GLU A 117 5.88 3.98 24.57
N ASP A 118 6.24 2.72 24.89
CA ASP A 118 7.00 2.42 26.10
C ASP A 118 8.44 2.88 25.98
N THR A 119 9.07 2.74 24.82
CA THR A 119 10.41 3.27 24.58
C THR A 119 10.42 4.80 24.71
N ILE A 120 9.49 5.50 24.07
CA ILE A 120 9.38 6.96 24.12
C ILE A 120 9.18 7.45 25.55
N ALA A 121 8.36 6.76 26.34
CA ALA A 121 8.09 7.11 27.74
C ALA A 121 9.15 6.59 28.72
N GLY A 122 10.14 5.83 28.27
CA GLY A 122 11.16 5.21 29.12
C GLY A 122 10.64 4.12 30.05
N ARG A 123 9.47 3.52 29.74
CA ARG A 123 8.89 2.41 30.53
C ARG A 123 9.62 1.10 30.21
N PRO A 124 9.64 0.14 31.16
CA PRO A 124 10.11 -1.22 30.89
C PRO A 124 9.23 -1.90 29.83
N ILE A 125 9.85 -2.60 28.89
CA ILE A 125 9.15 -3.33 27.83
C ILE A 125 9.17 -4.82 28.12
N PRO A 126 8.01 -5.46 28.38
CA PRO A 126 7.94 -6.86 28.71
C PRO A 126 8.29 -7.74 27.49
N VAL A 127 9.17 -8.72 27.72
CA VAL A 127 9.62 -9.69 26.72
C VAL A 127 9.82 -11.06 27.38
N PRO A 128 9.72 -12.18 26.61
CA PRO A 128 10.05 -13.51 27.17
C PRO A 128 11.51 -13.67 27.52
N SER A 129 12.40 -13.04 26.74
CA SER A 129 13.85 -12.98 26.96
C SER A 129 14.42 -11.73 26.28
N ILE A 130 15.50 -11.17 26.78
CA ILE A 130 16.13 -9.97 26.25
C ILE A 130 16.55 -10.20 24.78
N PRO A 131 16.00 -9.46 23.82
CA PRO A 131 16.34 -9.63 22.39
C PRO A 131 17.81 -9.26 22.14
N LYS A 132 18.47 -10.03 21.29
CA LYS A 132 19.79 -9.63 20.79
C LYS A 132 19.63 -8.51 19.78
N SER A 133 20.38 -7.43 19.95
CA SER A 133 20.46 -6.35 18.97
C SER A 133 20.97 -6.91 17.63
N GLN A 134 20.29 -6.52 16.55
CA GLN A 134 20.75 -6.84 15.19
C GLN A 134 21.01 -5.53 14.45
N PRO A 135 22.12 -5.43 13.68
CA PRO A 135 22.37 -4.27 12.87
C PRO A 135 21.26 -4.15 11.79
N SER A 136 20.78 -2.93 11.58
CA SER A 136 19.80 -2.62 10.54
C SER A 136 20.41 -1.65 9.54
N ASP A 137 20.26 -1.94 8.26
CA ASP A 137 20.63 -1.06 7.14
C ASP A 137 19.53 -0.03 6.83
N MET A 138 18.39 -0.13 7.51
CA MET A 138 17.21 0.69 7.26
C MET A 138 17.48 2.19 7.49
N PHE A 139 18.25 2.54 8.52
CA PHE A 139 18.55 3.94 8.83
C PHE A 139 19.25 4.68 7.68
N GLY A 140 20.12 3.99 6.93
CA GLY A 140 20.79 4.56 5.75
C GLY A 140 19.86 4.78 4.54
N LEU A 141 18.61 4.35 4.63
CA LEU A 141 17.60 4.52 3.58
C LEU A 141 16.55 5.58 3.92
N LEU A 142 16.55 6.11 5.15
CA LEU A 142 15.58 7.12 5.60
C LEU A 142 15.93 8.51 5.07
N THR A 143 14.90 9.29 4.74
CA THR A 143 15.05 10.73 4.54
C THR A 143 15.26 11.44 5.88
N GLN A 144 15.72 12.70 5.84
CA GLN A 144 15.90 13.48 7.09
C GLN A 144 14.59 13.62 7.87
N ASP A 145 13.46 13.85 7.17
CA ASP A 145 12.15 13.97 7.83
C ASP A 145 11.72 12.64 8.48
N GLU A 146 12.01 11.51 7.84
CA GLU A 146 11.74 10.19 8.41
C GLU A 146 12.62 9.93 9.63
N ILE A 147 13.92 10.26 9.57
CA ILE A 147 14.86 10.14 10.72
C ILE A 147 14.34 10.95 11.91
N MET A 148 13.86 12.17 11.70
CA MET A 148 13.34 13.02 12.78
C MET A 148 12.13 12.37 13.49
N ASN A 149 11.29 11.62 12.76
CA ASN A 149 10.19 10.85 13.38
C ASN A 149 10.71 9.63 14.17
N PHE A 150 11.81 9.01 13.71
CA PHE A 150 12.42 7.87 14.41
C PHE A 150 13.30 8.27 15.59
N ILE A 151 13.82 9.50 15.66
CA ILE A 151 14.65 9.97 16.80
C ILE A 151 13.88 9.87 18.11
N LYS A 152 12.58 10.17 18.12
CA LYS A 152 11.72 10.01 19.30
C LYS A 152 11.69 8.57 19.81
N ALA A 153 11.86 7.60 18.94
CA ALA A 153 11.91 6.18 19.29
C ALA A 153 13.21 5.77 20.03
N GLY A 154 14.18 6.66 20.16
CA GLY A 154 15.37 6.47 21.00
C GLY A 154 15.12 6.56 22.50
N GLY A 155 13.92 6.96 22.91
CA GLY A 155 13.55 7.16 24.31
C GLY A 155 14.12 8.44 24.92
N PRO A 156 13.79 8.75 26.19
CA PRO A 156 14.10 10.04 26.83
C PRO A 156 15.61 10.27 27.06
N ASP A 157 16.41 9.22 27.11
CA ASP A 157 17.87 9.28 27.29
C ASP A 157 18.68 8.85 26.05
N GLY A 158 17.97 8.57 24.92
CA GLY A 158 18.59 8.15 23.66
C GLY A 158 19.19 6.73 23.66
N LYS A 159 18.97 5.94 24.73
CA LYS A 159 19.53 4.57 24.86
C LYS A 159 18.66 3.48 24.22
N GLY A 160 17.50 3.86 23.69
CA GLY A 160 16.57 2.91 23.07
C GLY A 160 15.70 2.15 24.05
N PRO A 161 15.12 1.01 23.64
CA PRO A 161 14.15 0.26 24.43
C PRO A 161 14.78 -0.37 25.68
N ARG A 162 14.07 -0.30 26.81
CA ARG A 162 14.43 -0.90 28.10
C ARG A 162 13.72 -2.23 28.25
N TYR A 163 14.27 -3.27 27.68
CA TYR A 163 13.66 -4.60 27.77
C TYR A 163 13.71 -5.16 29.20
N HIS A 164 12.61 -5.80 29.60
CA HIS A 164 12.46 -6.48 30.88
C HIS A 164 11.97 -7.92 30.64
N GLU A 165 12.72 -8.91 31.13
CA GLU A 165 12.31 -10.32 31.04
C GLU A 165 11.19 -10.60 32.07
N MET A 166 10.02 -10.99 31.57
CA MET A 166 8.84 -11.18 32.41
C MET A 166 9.01 -12.31 33.42
N THR A 167 8.60 -12.04 34.65
CA THR A 167 8.37 -13.08 35.65
C THR A 167 7.12 -13.90 35.34
N VAL A 168 6.94 -15.04 36.00
CA VAL A 168 5.73 -15.85 35.83
C VAL A 168 4.48 -15.12 36.31
N ASP A 169 4.60 -14.29 37.35
CA ASP A 169 3.47 -13.51 37.88
C ASP A 169 3.04 -12.40 36.90
N GLU A 170 4.00 -11.71 36.27
CA GLU A 170 3.71 -10.73 35.21
C GLU A 170 3.07 -11.38 33.97
N ILE A 171 3.47 -12.60 33.59
CA ILE A 171 2.80 -13.36 32.53
C ILE A 171 1.33 -13.62 32.88
N LYS A 172 1.03 -14.00 34.14
CA LYS A 172 -0.35 -14.21 34.61
C LYS A 172 -1.17 -12.93 34.64
N GLU A 173 -0.54 -11.81 35.01
CA GLU A 173 -1.18 -10.49 34.95
C GLU A 173 -1.54 -10.11 33.51
N GLU A 174 -0.66 -10.39 32.54
CA GLU A 174 -0.98 -10.14 31.12
C GLU A 174 -2.08 -11.05 30.57
N ILE A 175 -2.16 -12.32 31.00
CA ILE A 175 -3.27 -13.21 30.68
C ILE A 175 -4.59 -12.59 31.17
N ASP A 176 -4.61 -12.07 32.39
CA ASP A 176 -5.78 -11.40 32.96
C ASP A 176 -6.15 -10.11 32.23
N ASN A 177 -5.16 -9.33 31.77
CA ASN A 177 -5.35 -8.14 30.95
C ASN A 177 -6.03 -8.47 29.61
N PHE A 178 -5.61 -9.55 28.92
CA PHE A 178 -6.29 -10.03 27.71
C PHE A 178 -7.75 -10.42 27.99
N ALA A 179 -8.02 -11.14 29.07
CA ALA A 179 -9.37 -11.54 29.44
C ALA A 179 -10.27 -10.32 29.74
N LYS A 180 -9.77 -9.35 30.52
CA LYS A 180 -10.47 -8.09 30.80
C LYS A 180 -10.73 -7.27 29.56
N ALA A 181 -9.77 -7.21 28.62
CA ALA A 181 -9.94 -6.52 27.33
C ALA A 181 -11.04 -7.20 26.49
N ALA A 182 -11.07 -8.53 26.46
CA ALA A 182 -12.12 -9.28 25.77
C ALA A 182 -13.52 -9.05 26.40
N LYS A 183 -13.60 -8.94 27.72
CA LYS A 183 -14.86 -8.54 28.42
C LYS A 183 -15.34 -7.16 27.95
N ARG A 184 -14.45 -6.17 27.88
CA ARG A 184 -14.78 -4.83 27.40
C ARG A 184 -15.22 -4.84 25.93
N ALA A 185 -14.55 -5.64 25.08
CA ALA A 185 -15.01 -5.85 23.71
C ALA A 185 -16.45 -6.39 23.66
N LYS A 186 -16.78 -7.39 24.46
CA LYS A 186 -18.14 -7.92 24.59
C LYS A 186 -19.13 -6.86 25.11
N MET A 187 -18.75 -6.08 26.13
CA MET A 187 -19.56 -4.96 26.65
C MET A 187 -19.81 -3.87 25.60
N ALA A 188 -18.87 -3.67 24.69
CA ALA A 188 -18.96 -2.75 23.56
C ALA A 188 -19.65 -3.35 22.32
N ASN A 189 -20.31 -4.52 22.46
CA ASN A 189 -21.06 -5.22 21.41
C ASN A 189 -20.21 -5.72 20.24
N PHE A 190 -18.91 -5.97 20.42
CA PHE A 190 -18.17 -6.75 19.43
C PHE A 190 -18.75 -8.17 19.33
N ASP A 191 -18.75 -8.73 18.12
CA ASP A 191 -19.28 -10.07 17.86
C ASP A 191 -18.23 -11.16 18.15
N ALA A 192 -16.93 -10.81 18.22
CA ALA A 192 -15.80 -11.70 18.49
C ALA A 192 -14.58 -10.91 18.96
N VAL A 193 -13.54 -11.63 19.39
CA VAL A 193 -12.19 -11.07 19.54
C VAL A 193 -11.20 -11.87 18.72
N GLU A 194 -10.09 -11.23 18.32
CA GLU A 194 -8.93 -11.90 17.75
C GLU A 194 -7.71 -11.67 18.64
N VAL A 195 -7.09 -12.74 19.10
CA VAL A 195 -5.82 -12.70 19.83
C VAL A 195 -4.68 -12.56 18.83
N HIS A 196 -3.92 -11.47 18.92
CA HIS A 196 -2.78 -11.24 18.02
C HIS A 196 -1.53 -11.99 18.51
N ALA A 197 -1.32 -13.19 17.96
CA ALA A 197 -0.19 -14.06 18.26
C ALA A 197 0.85 -14.13 17.12
N GLY A 198 0.92 -13.07 16.31
CA GLY A 198 1.84 -12.96 15.17
C GLY A 198 2.67 -11.67 15.18
N HIS A 199 3.44 -11.48 14.12
CA HIS A 199 4.15 -10.26 13.72
C HIS A 199 5.18 -9.74 14.74
N GLY A 200 5.77 -10.66 15.54
CA GLY A 200 6.83 -10.31 16.49
C GLY A 200 6.37 -9.58 17.74
N TYR A 201 5.05 -9.44 17.98
CA TYR A 201 4.47 -8.87 19.19
C TYR A 201 4.66 -9.77 20.40
N LEU A 202 4.05 -9.46 21.55
CA LEU A 202 4.37 -10.15 22.80
C LEU A 202 4.14 -11.65 22.72
N ILE A 203 2.93 -12.11 22.34
CA ILE A 203 2.63 -13.55 22.24
C ILE A 203 3.50 -14.21 21.18
N SER A 204 3.64 -13.60 19.99
CA SER A 204 4.54 -14.10 18.94
C SER A 204 5.99 -14.22 19.42
N SER A 205 6.45 -13.30 20.27
CA SER A 205 7.80 -13.36 20.87
C SER A 205 7.94 -14.57 21.80
N PHE A 206 6.88 -14.98 22.53
CA PHE A 206 6.87 -16.23 23.30
C PHE A 206 6.90 -17.46 22.42
N LEU A 207 6.18 -17.45 21.29
CA LEU A 207 6.12 -18.57 20.34
C LEU A 207 7.45 -18.78 19.60
N SER A 208 8.20 -17.68 19.33
CA SER A 208 9.43 -17.72 18.53
C SER A 208 10.62 -18.31 19.29
N PRO A 209 11.20 -19.44 18.86
CA PRO A 209 12.41 -19.99 19.49
C PRO A 209 13.65 -19.09 19.27
N ALA A 210 13.62 -18.18 18.28
CA ALA A 210 14.68 -17.21 18.10
C ALA A 210 14.71 -16.18 19.23
N VAL A 211 13.54 -15.78 19.75
CA VAL A 211 13.38 -14.76 20.79
C VAL A 211 13.28 -15.37 22.18
N ASN A 212 12.43 -16.37 22.37
CA ASN A 212 12.17 -17.00 23.66
C ASN A 212 13.28 -17.99 24.05
N LYS A 213 14.10 -17.64 25.03
CA LYS A 213 15.18 -18.46 25.59
C LYS A 213 14.89 -18.96 27.00
N ARG A 214 13.63 -18.86 27.44
CA ARG A 214 13.20 -19.30 28.77
C ARG A 214 13.37 -20.82 28.95
N THR A 215 13.58 -21.23 30.19
CA THR A 215 13.74 -22.64 30.55
C THR A 215 12.61 -23.16 31.45
N ASP A 216 11.67 -22.29 31.83
CA ASP A 216 10.48 -22.63 32.63
C ASP A 216 9.34 -23.20 31.76
N GLN A 217 8.09 -23.19 32.32
CA GLN A 217 6.92 -23.70 31.62
C GLN A 217 6.52 -22.90 30.36
N TYR A 218 7.05 -21.71 30.14
CA TYR A 218 6.77 -20.84 28.99
C TYR A 218 7.88 -20.85 27.93
N GLY A 219 8.88 -21.75 28.04
CA GLY A 219 10.01 -21.80 27.10
C GLY A 219 10.51 -23.19 26.80
N GLY A 220 11.39 -23.34 25.81
CA GLY A 220 11.95 -24.63 25.38
C GLY A 220 11.17 -25.25 24.20
N THR A 221 10.35 -26.29 24.42
CA THR A 221 9.60 -26.97 23.33
C THR A 221 8.50 -26.07 22.77
N THR A 222 7.99 -26.41 21.58
CA THR A 222 6.91 -25.64 20.93
C THR A 222 5.67 -25.59 21.83
N GLU A 223 5.33 -26.70 22.48
CA GLU A 223 4.19 -26.78 23.40
C GLU A 223 4.34 -25.85 24.59
N LYS A 224 5.51 -25.79 25.20
CA LYS A 224 5.80 -24.85 26.30
C LYS A 224 5.81 -23.39 25.84
N ARG A 225 6.37 -23.10 24.67
CA ARG A 225 6.32 -21.74 24.12
C ARG A 225 4.90 -21.30 23.81
N ALA A 226 3.99 -22.22 23.47
CA ALA A 226 2.58 -21.94 23.22
C ALA A 226 1.75 -21.77 24.51
N GLN A 227 2.29 -22.10 25.69
CA GLN A 227 1.55 -22.10 26.95
C GLN A 227 0.91 -20.72 27.26
N PHE A 228 1.64 -19.61 27.02
CA PHE A 228 1.08 -18.28 27.20
C PHE A 228 -0.15 -18.04 26.33
N LEU A 229 -0.10 -18.38 25.04
CA LEU A 229 -1.25 -18.28 24.13
C LEU A 229 -2.44 -19.14 24.60
N ILE A 230 -2.17 -20.38 25.00
CA ILE A 230 -3.20 -21.32 25.50
C ILE A 230 -3.92 -20.69 26.68
N GLU A 231 -3.18 -20.24 27.69
CA GLU A 231 -3.74 -19.64 28.90
C GLU A 231 -4.52 -18.35 28.61
N VAL A 232 -4.09 -17.54 27.63
CA VAL A 232 -4.84 -16.36 27.15
C VAL A 232 -6.18 -16.76 26.56
N ILE A 233 -6.22 -17.76 25.65
CA ILE A 233 -7.47 -18.25 25.03
C ILE A 233 -8.43 -18.76 26.11
N GLU A 234 -7.94 -19.61 26.99
CA GLU A 234 -8.74 -20.19 28.10
C GLU A 234 -9.26 -19.12 29.07
N ALA A 235 -8.44 -18.09 29.38
CA ALA A 235 -8.85 -16.98 30.24
C ALA A 235 -9.94 -16.14 29.60
N ILE A 236 -9.79 -15.82 28.30
CA ILE A 236 -10.82 -15.11 27.53
C ILE A 236 -12.13 -15.92 27.54
N LYS A 237 -12.10 -17.21 27.19
CA LYS A 237 -13.31 -18.05 27.18
C LYS A 237 -14.02 -18.10 28.54
N ARG A 238 -13.29 -18.21 29.65
CA ARG A 238 -13.87 -18.12 30.99
C ARG A 238 -14.53 -16.77 31.28
N GLU A 239 -13.95 -15.67 30.81
CA GLU A 239 -14.46 -14.32 31.10
C GLU A 239 -15.66 -13.92 30.23
N VAL A 240 -15.68 -14.33 28.95
CA VAL A 240 -16.74 -13.89 28.02
C VAL A 240 -17.82 -14.94 27.76
N SER A 241 -17.55 -16.17 27.73
CA SER A 241 -18.33 -17.42 27.54
C SER A 241 -17.84 -18.24 26.35
N ASP A 242 -18.14 -19.54 26.35
CA ASP A 242 -17.76 -20.44 25.25
C ASP A 242 -18.40 -20.08 23.91
N ASP A 243 -19.57 -19.44 23.92
CA ASP A 243 -20.32 -19.05 22.73
C ASP A 243 -19.77 -17.79 22.05
N PHE A 244 -18.91 -17.05 22.73
CA PHE A 244 -18.29 -15.83 22.16
C PHE A 244 -17.03 -16.22 21.38
N PRO A 245 -16.99 -16.00 20.05
CA PRO A 245 -15.87 -16.47 19.22
C PRO A 245 -14.54 -15.81 19.58
N VAL A 246 -13.50 -16.63 19.67
CA VAL A 246 -12.11 -16.24 19.85
C VAL A 246 -11.31 -16.68 18.63
N LEU A 247 -10.91 -15.72 17.80
CA LEU A 247 -10.02 -15.93 16.68
C LEU A 247 -8.57 -15.80 17.14
N VAL A 248 -7.65 -16.45 16.43
CA VAL A 248 -6.22 -16.34 16.72
C VAL A 248 -5.45 -16.08 15.43
N ARG A 249 -4.68 -14.98 15.41
CA ARG A 249 -3.78 -14.68 14.31
C ARG A 249 -2.40 -15.22 14.59
N LEU A 250 -1.91 -16.13 13.72
CA LEU A 250 -0.65 -16.83 13.87
C LEU A 250 0.30 -16.59 12.70
N ASP A 251 1.60 -16.51 13.00
CA ASP A 251 2.65 -16.58 11.98
C ASP A 251 2.98 -18.05 11.66
N ALA A 252 2.79 -18.43 10.40
CA ALA A 252 3.12 -19.76 9.93
C ALA A 252 4.62 -19.98 9.71
N ASN A 253 5.38 -18.89 9.54
CA ASN A 253 6.82 -18.93 9.36
C ASN A 253 7.44 -17.57 9.68
N GLU A 254 8.61 -17.56 10.28
CA GLU A 254 9.46 -16.36 10.42
C GLU A 254 10.54 -16.36 9.35
N TYR A 255 10.39 -15.51 8.34
CA TYR A 255 11.33 -15.42 7.23
C TYR A 255 12.61 -14.66 7.63
N ARG A 256 13.77 -15.17 7.22
CA ARG A 256 15.10 -14.58 7.46
C ARG A 256 15.42 -14.36 8.94
N ILE A 257 14.82 -15.14 9.80
CA ILE A 257 15.11 -15.21 11.22
C ILE A 257 15.67 -16.61 11.51
N GLU A 258 16.97 -16.70 11.78
CA GLU A 258 17.61 -17.96 12.12
C GLU A 258 17.03 -18.51 13.42
N GLY A 259 16.58 -19.77 13.38
CA GLY A 259 15.93 -20.41 14.52
C GLY A 259 14.56 -19.81 14.87
N GLY A 260 13.90 -19.11 13.93
CA GLY A 260 12.54 -18.58 14.11
C GLY A 260 11.44 -19.64 14.01
N ILE A 261 10.19 -19.19 14.07
CA ILE A 261 9.00 -20.05 13.92
C ILE A 261 9.06 -20.75 12.55
N THR A 262 8.84 -22.07 12.56
CA THR A 262 8.77 -22.91 11.36
C THR A 262 7.33 -23.36 11.10
N PRO A 263 6.99 -23.83 9.88
CA PRO A 263 5.68 -24.43 9.62
C PRO A 263 5.32 -25.59 10.54
N LYS A 264 6.32 -26.32 11.07
CA LYS A 264 6.10 -27.37 12.06
C LYS A 264 5.64 -26.81 13.40
N ASP A 265 6.30 -25.76 13.90
CA ASP A 265 5.91 -25.06 15.14
C ASP A 265 4.49 -24.48 14.99
N PHE A 266 4.20 -23.85 13.84
CA PHE A 266 2.90 -23.30 13.52
C PHE A 266 1.78 -24.36 13.60
N LEU A 267 1.96 -25.54 13.00
CA LEU A 267 0.96 -26.60 13.04
C LEU A 267 0.70 -27.12 14.45
N ILE A 268 1.75 -27.29 15.26
CA ILE A 268 1.62 -27.69 16.68
C ILE A 268 0.85 -26.61 17.43
N THR A 269 1.23 -25.33 17.28
CA THR A 269 0.54 -24.20 17.94
C THR A 269 -0.93 -24.10 17.50
N SER A 270 -1.23 -24.34 16.21
CA SER A 270 -2.60 -24.32 15.67
C SER A 270 -3.49 -25.38 16.36
N MET A 271 -3.01 -26.59 16.48
CA MET A 271 -3.75 -27.67 17.18
C MET A 271 -3.93 -27.36 18.66
N LEU A 272 -2.95 -26.77 19.32
CA LEU A 272 -3.04 -26.38 20.72
C LEU A 272 -4.02 -25.20 20.91
N ALA A 273 -4.05 -24.25 20.03
CA ALA A 273 -5.00 -23.13 20.05
C ALA A 273 -6.45 -23.60 19.88
N GLU A 274 -6.71 -24.53 18.93
CA GLU A 274 -8.02 -25.17 18.77
C GLU A 274 -8.44 -25.92 20.07
N LYS A 275 -7.53 -26.71 20.64
CA LYS A 275 -7.79 -27.44 21.89
C LYS A 275 -8.08 -26.48 23.06
N ALA A 276 -7.47 -25.30 23.11
CA ALA A 276 -7.70 -24.27 24.11
C ALA A 276 -9.04 -23.52 23.92
N GLY A 277 -9.74 -23.75 22.82
CA GLY A 277 -11.05 -23.14 22.53
C GLY A 277 -11.05 -22.02 21.48
N ALA A 278 -10.01 -21.90 20.66
CA ALA A 278 -10.07 -21.01 19.51
C ALA A 278 -11.15 -21.45 18.51
N ASP A 279 -11.87 -20.49 17.92
CA ASP A 279 -12.97 -20.73 16.97
C ASP A 279 -12.56 -20.53 15.50
N ALA A 280 -11.45 -19.87 15.24
CA ALA A 280 -10.85 -19.72 13.91
C ALA A 280 -9.37 -19.35 13.99
N LEU A 281 -8.62 -19.65 12.93
CA LEU A 281 -7.23 -19.21 12.77
C LEU A 281 -7.10 -18.25 11.58
N ASP A 282 -6.49 -17.08 11.80
CA ASP A 282 -6.03 -16.16 10.75
C ASP A 282 -4.54 -16.42 10.48
N VAL A 283 -4.23 -16.95 9.29
CA VAL A 283 -2.91 -17.47 8.95
C VAL A 283 -2.07 -16.43 8.24
N SER A 284 -1.07 -15.92 8.95
CA SER A 284 -0.12 -14.91 8.47
C SER A 284 1.33 -15.43 8.46
N SER A 285 2.28 -14.55 8.28
CA SER A 285 3.71 -14.78 8.44
C SER A 285 4.42 -13.48 8.77
N TYR A 286 5.63 -13.59 9.34
CA TYR A 286 6.46 -12.47 9.73
C TYR A 286 7.90 -12.64 9.21
N GLY A 287 8.69 -11.57 9.20
CA GLY A 287 10.07 -11.61 8.78
C GLY A 287 10.96 -10.56 9.40
N ASN A 288 12.27 -10.73 9.19
CA ASN A 288 13.26 -9.79 9.70
C ASN A 288 13.23 -8.47 8.94
N THR A 289 12.80 -7.42 9.61
CA THR A 289 12.72 -6.05 9.08
C THR A 289 14.09 -5.38 8.93
N SER A 290 15.12 -5.85 9.65
CA SER A 290 16.45 -5.26 9.64
C SER A 290 17.24 -5.48 8.34
N LYS A 291 16.78 -6.36 7.48
CA LYS A 291 17.43 -6.69 6.20
C LYS A 291 16.71 -6.12 4.97
N GLY A 292 16.25 -4.90 5.05
CA GLY A 292 15.80 -4.10 3.91
C GLY A 292 14.52 -4.53 3.22
N ILE A 293 13.76 -5.49 3.72
CA ILE A 293 12.70 -6.07 2.94
C ILE A 293 11.30 -5.77 3.44
N ALA A 294 11.06 -5.54 4.73
CA ALA A 294 9.72 -5.23 5.16
C ALA A 294 9.56 -4.93 6.63
N PHE A 295 8.53 -4.17 6.92
CA PHE A 295 7.98 -4.00 8.25
C PHE A 295 7.01 -5.12 8.61
N THR A 296 6.33 -5.68 7.64
CA THR A 296 5.53 -6.92 7.74
C THR A 296 5.70 -7.71 6.46
N GLU A 297 5.81 -9.02 6.57
CA GLU A 297 6.14 -9.89 5.45
C GLU A 297 5.03 -10.10 4.43
N ALA A 298 3.79 -9.99 4.88
CA ALA A 298 2.68 -10.46 4.11
C ALA A 298 2.66 -10.02 2.63
N PRO A 299 3.01 -8.83 2.26
CA PRO A 299 2.81 -8.43 0.86
C PRO A 299 4.05 -8.03 0.09
N LEU A 300 5.23 -8.01 0.71
CA LEU A 300 6.38 -7.34 0.08
C LEU A 300 7.32 -8.27 -0.66
N VAL A 301 7.53 -9.45 -0.12
CA VAL A 301 8.60 -10.36 -0.50
C VAL A 301 8.10 -11.55 -1.28
N HIS A 302 6.82 -11.87 -1.11
CA HIS A 302 6.22 -13.07 -1.66
C HIS A 302 5.32 -12.75 -2.86
N GLU A 303 5.21 -13.73 -3.74
CA GLU A 303 4.25 -13.68 -4.84
C GLU A 303 2.80 -13.59 -4.31
N PRO A 304 1.86 -13.05 -5.09
CA PRO A 304 0.45 -13.06 -4.72
C PRO A 304 -0.01 -14.46 -4.31
N GLY A 305 -0.68 -14.54 -3.16
CA GLY A 305 -1.14 -15.82 -2.61
C GLY A 305 -0.05 -16.67 -1.94
N GLY A 306 1.15 -16.13 -1.70
CA GLY A 306 2.29 -16.90 -1.16
C GLY A 306 2.05 -17.57 0.21
N PHE A 307 1.02 -17.16 0.98
CA PHE A 307 0.67 -17.77 2.26
C PHE A 307 -0.43 -18.81 2.16
N LEU A 308 -1.09 -18.99 1.02
CA LEU A 308 -2.17 -19.97 0.87
C LEU A 308 -1.74 -21.41 1.20
N LYS A 309 -0.47 -21.74 0.91
CA LYS A 309 0.09 -23.04 1.31
C LYS A 309 0.01 -23.29 2.81
N PHE A 310 0.19 -22.27 3.63
CA PHE A 310 0.13 -22.40 5.09
C PHE A 310 -1.33 -22.50 5.58
N ALA A 311 -2.24 -21.75 4.96
CA ALA A 311 -3.68 -21.88 5.24
C ALA A 311 -4.15 -23.31 4.97
N ARG A 312 -3.79 -23.91 3.84
CA ARG A 312 -4.08 -25.30 3.51
C ARG A 312 -3.46 -26.27 4.51
N MET A 313 -2.19 -26.07 4.89
CA MET A 313 -1.53 -26.92 5.89
C MET A 313 -2.27 -26.92 7.24
N ALA A 314 -2.74 -25.75 7.69
CA ALA A 314 -3.57 -25.64 8.89
C ALA A 314 -4.92 -26.36 8.71
N LYS A 315 -5.58 -26.13 7.57
CA LYS A 315 -6.87 -26.75 7.24
C LYS A 315 -6.84 -28.29 7.28
N ASP A 316 -5.70 -28.88 6.93
CA ASP A 316 -5.46 -30.34 7.01
C ASP A 316 -5.28 -30.85 8.45
N LYS A 317 -5.12 -29.98 9.46
CA LYS A 317 -4.75 -30.33 10.84
C LYS A 317 -5.77 -29.96 11.91
N VAL A 318 -6.57 -28.91 11.65
CA VAL A 318 -7.59 -28.43 12.59
C VAL A 318 -8.97 -28.49 11.96
N SER A 319 -10.01 -28.54 12.78
CA SER A 319 -11.41 -28.60 12.35
C SER A 319 -12.06 -27.23 12.31
N ILE A 320 -11.49 -26.22 12.99
CA ILE A 320 -11.98 -24.85 13.02
C ILE A 320 -11.70 -24.12 11.71
N PRO A 321 -12.50 -23.10 11.36
CA PRO A 321 -12.32 -22.30 10.16
C PRO A 321 -10.94 -21.67 10.04
N ILE A 322 -10.45 -21.61 8.80
CA ILE A 322 -9.18 -20.96 8.45
C ILE A 322 -9.47 -19.69 7.64
N ILE A 323 -8.89 -18.57 8.07
CA ILE A 323 -8.90 -17.30 7.37
C ILE A 323 -7.56 -17.15 6.64
N ALA A 324 -7.60 -17.11 5.30
CA ALA A 324 -6.41 -16.92 4.47
C ALA A 324 -6.17 -15.45 4.15
N VAL A 325 -4.90 -15.03 4.15
CA VAL A 325 -4.47 -13.66 3.82
C VAL A 325 -3.25 -13.67 2.89
N GLY A 326 -2.87 -12.54 2.30
CA GLY A 326 -1.60 -12.39 1.57
C GLY A 326 -1.72 -12.15 0.06
N ARG A 327 -2.27 -11.01 -0.38
CA ARG A 327 -2.39 -10.60 -1.80
C ARG A 327 -3.11 -11.63 -2.68
N VAL A 328 -4.17 -12.22 -2.17
CA VAL A 328 -4.91 -13.24 -2.92
C VAL A 328 -5.80 -12.57 -3.97
N GLU A 329 -5.71 -13.02 -5.22
CA GLU A 329 -6.60 -12.59 -6.29
C GLU A 329 -7.94 -13.35 -6.24
N LEU A 330 -9.02 -12.74 -6.74
CA LEU A 330 -10.38 -13.26 -6.55
C LEU A 330 -10.58 -14.67 -7.15
N ASP A 331 -10.08 -14.90 -8.38
CA ASP A 331 -10.15 -16.22 -9.02
C ASP A 331 -9.35 -17.28 -8.23
N VAL A 332 -8.21 -16.90 -7.63
CA VAL A 332 -7.40 -17.80 -6.79
C VAL A 332 -8.13 -18.10 -5.49
N ALA A 333 -8.78 -17.10 -4.89
CA ALA A 333 -9.56 -17.28 -3.67
C ALA A 333 -10.77 -18.20 -3.89
N GLU A 334 -11.53 -17.98 -4.97
CA GLU A 334 -12.68 -18.83 -5.32
C GLU A 334 -12.25 -20.30 -5.53
N ASN A 335 -11.13 -20.52 -6.22
CA ASN A 335 -10.57 -21.86 -6.41
C ASN A 335 -10.10 -22.48 -5.08
N GLY A 336 -9.46 -21.71 -4.19
CA GLY A 336 -9.06 -22.18 -2.87
C GLY A 336 -10.25 -22.62 -2.00
N LEU A 337 -11.33 -21.82 -2.00
CA LEU A 337 -12.58 -22.18 -1.33
C LEU A 337 -13.22 -23.44 -1.91
N LYS A 338 -13.22 -23.58 -3.24
CA LYS A 338 -13.73 -24.76 -3.94
C LYS A 338 -12.94 -26.03 -3.58
N ASN A 339 -11.62 -25.89 -3.42
CA ASN A 339 -10.72 -26.98 -3.06
C ASN A 339 -10.71 -27.26 -1.54
N ASN A 340 -11.43 -26.47 -0.74
CA ASN A 340 -11.40 -26.51 0.72
C ASN A 340 -9.99 -26.27 1.31
N ASP A 341 -9.22 -25.37 0.68
CA ASP A 341 -7.89 -24.99 1.16
C ASP A 341 -7.97 -24.04 2.37
N PHE A 342 -9.09 -23.29 2.50
CA PHE A 342 -9.45 -22.38 3.59
C PHE A 342 -10.94 -22.06 3.57
N ASP A 343 -11.46 -21.32 4.58
CA ASP A 343 -12.89 -21.03 4.74
C ASP A 343 -13.25 -19.58 4.45
N PHE A 344 -12.35 -18.62 4.76
CA PHE A 344 -12.56 -17.19 4.62
C PHE A 344 -11.35 -16.53 3.98
N LEU A 345 -11.58 -15.44 3.26
CA LEU A 345 -10.53 -14.61 2.66
C LEU A 345 -10.43 -13.26 3.37
N ALA A 346 -9.32 -12.99 4.03
CA ALA A 346 -9.02 -11.67 4.57
C ALA A 346 -8.35 -10.77 3.54
N MET A 347 -8.92 -9.58 3.36
CA MET A 347 -8.41 -8.54 2.48
C MET A 347 -8.06 -7.28 3.30
N GLY A 348 -6.85 -6.79 3.16
CA GLY A 348 -6.45 -5.50 3.76
C GLY A 348 -6.49 -4.39 2.71
N ARG A 349 -5.36 -4.13 2.05
CA ARG A 349 -5.15 -2.99 1.15
C ARG A 349 -6.12 -2.92 -0.05
N LYS A 350 -6.70 -4.04 -0.50
CA LYS A 350 -7.77 -4.03 -1.51
C LYS A 350 -8.99 -3.26 -1.01
N LEU A 351 -9.36 -3.39 0.29
CA LEU A 351 -10.46 -2.65 0.93
C LEU A 351 -10.09 -1.20 1.29
N LEU A 352 -8.80 -0.85 1.35
CA LEU A 352 -8.35 0.55 1.40
C LEU A 352 -8.53 1.23 0.04
N ALA A 353 -8.17 0.53 -1.03
CA ALA A 353 -8.33 1.04 -2.38
C ALA A 353 -9.82 1.14 -2.77
N ASP A 354 -10.61 0.16 -2.43
CA ASP A 354 -12.05 0.09 -2.75
C ASP A 354 -12.86 -0.48 -1.59
N PRO A 355 -13.46 0.37 -0.74
CA PRO A 355 -14.32 -0.11 0.34
C PRO A 355 -15.57 -0.87 -0.17
N GLY A 356 -16.06 -0.54 -1.37
CA GLY A 356 -17.21 -1.18 -2.01
C GLY A 356 -16.91 -2.49 -2.76
N LEU A 357 -15.67 -2.97 -2.69
CA LEU A 357 -15.23 -4.19 -3.38
C LEU A 357 -16.15 -5.40 -3.12
N PRO A 358 -16.55 -5.71 -1.86
CA PRO A 358 -17.46 -6.84 -1.63
C PRO A 358 -18.79 -6.71 -2.35
N ASN A 359 -19.46 -5.55 -2.29
CA ASN A 359 -20.72 -5.33 -2.99
C ASN A 359 -20.57 -5.48 -4.52
N LYS A 360 -19.43 -5.08 -5.09
CA LYS A 360 -19.15 -5.24 -6.52
C LYS A 360 -18.97 -6.70 -6.92
N ILE A 361 -18.38 -7.53 -6.05
CA ILE A 361 -18.33 -9.00 -6.24
C ILE A 361 -19.75 -9.57 -6.20
N LEU A 362 -20.53 -9.21 -5.18
CA LEU A 362 -21.88 -9.71 -4.95
C LEU A 362 -22.86 -9.32 -6.08
N SER A 363 -22.59 -8.23 -6.78
CA SER A 363 -23.43 -7.72 -7.87
C SER A 363 -22.88 -8.00 -9.28
N GLY A 364 -21.74 -8.71 -9.41
CA GLY A 364 -21.09 -8.99 -10.70
C GLY A 364 -20.50 -7.75 -11.39
N GLN A 365 -20.18 -6.70 -10.61
CA GLN A 365 -19.61 -5.44 -11.11
C GLN A 365 -18.09 -5.35 -10.88
N GLU A 366 -17.40 -6.46 -10.93
CA GLU A 366 -15.96 -6.55 -10.63
C GLU A 366 -15.08 -5.66 -11.52
N HIS A 367 -15.53 -5.36 -12.76
CA HIS A 367 -14.84 -4.45 -13.68
C HIS A 367 -14.77 -3.00 -13.16
N LEU A 368 -15.56 -2.66 -12.14
CA LEU A 368 -15.58 -1.36 -11.44
C LEU A 368 -14.82 -1.38 -10.11
N ILE A 369 -14.13 -2.46 -9.77
CA ILE A 369 -13.29 -2.51 -8.58
C ILE A 369 -12.05 -1.64 -8.79
N ARG A 370 -11.85 -0.66 -7.88
CA ARG A 370 -10.62 0.15 -7.83
C ARG A 370 -9.47 -0.73 -7.34
N PRO A 371 -8.41 -0.93 -8.13
CA PRO A 371 -7.35 -1.85 -7.77
C PRO A 371 -6.42 -1.24 -6.70
N CYS A 372 -5.94 -2.08 -5.79
CA CYS A 372 -4.73 -1.76 -5.04
C CYS A 372 -3.52 -1.96 -5.95
N ILE A 373 -2.72 -0.91 -6.17
CA ILE A 373 -1.50 -0.96 -6.99
C ILE A 373 -0.25 -1.36 -6.19
N TYR A 374 -0.40 -1.74 -4.93
CA TYR A 374 0.68 -2.18 -4.05
C TYR A 374 1.88 -1.21 -3.98
N CYS A 375 1.60 0.09 -3.96
CA CYS A 375 2.61 1.16 -3.84
C CYS A 375 3.13 1.36 -2.41
N TYR A 376 2.47 0.77 -1.39
CA TYR A 376 2.80 0.82 0.04
C TYR A 376 2.77 2.20 0.70
N VAL A 377 2.20 3.20 0.08
CA VAL A 377 2.00 4.52 0.69
C VAL A 377 1.25 4.41 2.01
N CYS A 378 0.15 3.62 2.07
CA CYS A 378 -0.63 3.40 3.29
C CYS A 378 0.21 2.86 4.45
N VAL A 379 0.99 1.80 4.21
CA VAL A 379 1.83 1.18 5.24
C VAL A 379 2.95 2.12 5.68
N SER A 380 3.56 2.84 4.75
CA SER A 380 4.66 3.76 5.05
C SER A 380 4.25 4.94 5.92
N GLN A 381 3.01 5.46 5.77
CA GLN A 381 2.49 6.51 6.64
C GLN A 381 2.42 6.08 8.10
N ILE A 382 1.97 4.84 8.35
CA ILE A 382 1.86 4.29 9.70
C ILE A 382 3.22 4.30 10.42
N PHE A 383 4.29 3.88 9.73
CA PHE A 383 5.62 3.80 10.31
C PHE A 383 6.25 5.16 10.65
N ILE A 384 5.77 6.24 10.07
CA ILE A 384 6.19 7.60 10.42
C ILE A 384 5.14 8.32 11.28
N ASN A 385 4.26 7.58 11.94
CA ASN A 385 3.21 8.07 12.83
C ASN A 385 2.27 9.11 12.18
N LYS A 386 2.00 8.95 10.87
CA LYS A 386 1.04 9.77 10.14
C LYS A 386 -0.25 9.00 9.85
N PRO A 387 -1.38 9.68 9.69
CA PRO A 387 -2.63 9.06 9.27
C PRO A 387 -2.47 8.29 7.96
N MET A 388 -3.07 7.10 7.88
CA MET A 388 -3.03 6.26 6.69
C MET A 388 -3.68 6.96 5.49
N MET A 389 -3.10 6.81 4.30
CA MET A 389 -3.63 7.31 3.03
C MET A 389 -3.46 6.28 1.92
N CYS A 390 -4.19 6.43 0.82
CA CYS A 390 -4.09 5.54 -0.32
C CYS A 390 -3.79 6.32 -1.60
N ALA A 391 -2.81 5.84 -2.38
CA ALA A 391 -2.41 6.51 -3.62
C ALA A 391 -3.51 6.51 -4.70
N VAL A 392 -4.43 5.55 -4.68
CA VAL A 392 -5.51 5.42 -5.69
C VAL A 392 -6.90 5.78 -5.15
N ASN A 393 -7.02 5.99 -3.83
CA ASN A 393 -8.28 6.35 -3.16
C ASN A 393 -8.09 7.56 -2.25
N SER A 394 -8.31 8.75 -2.78
CA SER A 394 -8.18 9.99 -2.02
C SER A 394 -9.27 10.20 -0.96
N GLN A 395 -10.28 9.33 -0.93
CA GLN A 395 -11.33 9.36 0.09
C GLN A 395 -10.92 8.66 1.38
N LEU A 396 -9.90 7.78 1.34
CA LEU A 396 -9.39 7.09 2.52
C LEU A 396 -8.94 8.08 3.60
N GLY A 397 -9.47 7.95 4.81
CA GLY A 397 -9.25 8.85 5.94
C GLY A 397 -10.04 10.16 5.86
N ASN A 398 -10.90 10.32 4.84
CA ASN A 398 -11.79 11.47 4.67
C ASN A 398 -13.26 11.04 4.59
N GLU A 399 -13.59 9.82 4.96
CA GLU A 399 -14.93 9.26 4.85
C GLU A 399 -15.96 10.13 5.60
N HIS A 400 -15.63 10.63 6.78
CA HIS A 400 -16.44 11.55 7.56
C HIS A 400 -16.71 12.93 6.90
N ARG A 401 -15.97 13.23 5.80
CA ARG A 401 -16.12 14.49 5.03
C ARG A 401 -16.68 14.24 3.62
N ASN A 402 -17.02 13.00 3.27
CA ASN A 402 -17.35 12.61 1.90
C ASN A 402 -18.79 12.94 1.50
N GLU A 403 -19.67 13.30 2.41
CA GLU A 403 -21.06 13.63 2.08
C GLU A 403 -21.16 14.64 0.95
N LYS A 404 -20.25 15.63 0.91
CA LYS A 404 -20.22 16.66 -0.15
C LYS A 404 -19.76 16.14 -1.53
N ILE A 405 -19.08 14.98 -1.61
CA ILE A 405 -18.62 14.43 -2.91
C ILE A 405 -19.69 13.52 -3.54
N ILE A 406 -20.56 12.92 -2.74
CA ILE A 406 -21.48 11.87 -3.18
C ILE A 406 -22.85 12.41 -3.57
N TYR A 407 -23.26 13.58 -3.08
CA TYR A 407 -24.59 14.13 -3.30
C TYR A 407 -24.61 15.15 -4.44
N SER A 408 -25.64 15.04 -5.29
CA SER A 408 -25.82 15.85 -6.49
C SER A 408 -25.77 17.34 -6.16
N THR A 409 -25.03 18.08 -6.98
CA THR A 409 -25.00 19.53 -6.92
C THR A 409 -26.39 20.11 -7.19
N ALA A 410 -26.73 21.21 -6.51
CA ALA A 410 -27.96 21.94 -6.76
C ALA A 410 -28.04 22.49 -8.21
N ARG A 411 -26.89 22.61 -8.90
CA ARG A 411 -26.80 23.10 -10.28
C ARG A 411 -25.80 22.28 -11.11
N GLN A 412 -26.31 21.56 -12.11
CA GLN A 412 -25.50 20.85 -13.09
C GLN A 412 -24.68 21.83 -13.95
N LYS A 413 -23.37 21.62 -14.02
CA LYS A 413 -22.41 22.38 -14.86
C LYS A 413 -21.93 21.54 -16.05
N ASN A 414 -21.53 22.23 -17.13
CA ASN A 414 -20.82 21.65 -18.27
C ASN A 414 -19.32 21.82 -18.07
N ILE A 415 -18.62 20.73 -17.77
CA ILE A 415 -17.19 20.78 -17.38
C ILE A 415 -16.33 20.09 -18.44
N LEU A 416 -15.27 20.79 -18.85
CA LEU A 416 -14.25 20.24 -19.73
C LEU A 416 -13.02 19.87 -18.92
N VAL A 417 -12.56 18.61 -19.09
CA VAL A 417 -11.29 18.14 -18.54
C VAL A 417 -10.28 17.95 -19.67
N VAL A 418 -9.16 18.66 -19.60
CA VAL A 418 -8.09 18.60 -20.60
C VAL A 418 -6.96 17.72 -20.10
N GLY A 419 -6.81 16.54 -20.71
CA GLY A 419 -5.85 15.51 -20.35
C GLY A 419 -6.49 14.31 -19.64
N ALA A 420 -6.23 13.11 -20.13
CA ALA A 420 -6.72 11.84 -19.59
C ALA A 420 -5.62 11.06 -18.87
N GLY A 421 -4.79 11.73 -18.10
CA GLY A 421 -3.93 11.16 -17.08
C GLY A 421 -4.73 10.80 -15.81
N PRO A 422 -4.11 10.23 -14.77
CA PRO A 422 -4.81 9.83 -13.54
C PRO A 422 -5.62 10.96 -12.91
N SER A 423 -5.06 12.18 -12.85
CA SER A 423 -5.73 13.34 -12.26
C SER A 423 -6.99 13.71 -13.04
N GLY A 424 -6.88 13.86 -14.39
CA GLY A 424 -8.03 14.23 -15.22
C GLY A 424 -9.12 13.17 -15.22
N MET A 425 -8.75 11.89 -15.30
CA MET A 425 -9.72 10.78 -15.29
C MET A 425 -10.43 10.66 -13.92
N GLU A 426 -9.72 10.82 -12.80
CA GLU A 426 -10.34 10.79 -11.47
C GLU A 426 -11.23 12.01 -11.23
N ALA A 427 -10.79 13.22 -11.62
CA ALA A 427 -11.63 14.42 -11.53
C ALA A 427 -12.92 14.27 -12.37
N ALA A 428 -12.81 13.79 -13.60
CA ALA A 428 -13.96 13.52 -14.46
C ALA A 428 -14.93 12.51 -13.84
N ARG A 429 -14.39 11.45 -13.21
CA ARG A 429 -15.19 10.45 -12.51
C ARG A 429 -15.95 11.04 -11.32
N LEU A 430 -15.29 11.82 -10.47
CA LEU A 430 -15.89 12.45 -9.30
C LEU A 430 -16.98 13.46 -9.71
N LEU A 431 -16.70 14.32 -10.68
CA LEU A 431 -17.65 15.30 -11.19
C LEU A 431 -18.89 14.65 -11.83
N ALA A 432 -18.69 13.57 -12.57
CA ALA A 432 -19.81 12.82 -13.16
C ALA A 432 -20.67 12.13 -12.07
N MET A 433 -20.03 11.62 -10.99
CA MET A 433 -20.76 11.09 -9.82
C MET A 433 -21.59 12.18 -9.12
N GLN A 434 -21.16 13.43 -9.13
CA GLN A 434 -21.94 14.57 -8.62
C GLN A 434 -23.09 15.00 -9.57
N GLY A 435 -23.16 14.44 -10.78
CA GLY A 435 -24.20 14.74 -11.75
C GLY A 435 -23.86 15.86 -12.73
N HIS A 436 -22.61 16.33 -12.78
CA HIS A 436 -22.18 17.27 -13.81
C HIS A 436 -22.10 16.62 -15.18
N ARG A 437 -22.22 17.43 -16.25
CA ARG A 437 -21.92 17.03 -17.62
C ARG A 437 -20.42 17.18 -17.86
N VAL A 438 -19.73 16.06 -18.07
CA VAL A 438 -18.27 16.06 -18.19
C VAL A 438 -17.84 15.54 -19.55
N GLU A 439 -16.96 16.28 -20.22
CA GLU A 439 -16.26 15.83 -21.42
C GLU A 439 -14.74 15.87 -21.17
N VAL A 440 -14.03 14.80 -21.57
CA VAL A 440 -12.55 14.70 -21.42
C VAL A 440 -11.93 14.77 -22.81
N TRP A 441 -10.92 15.66 -22.98
CA TRP A 441 -10.11 15.73 -24.20
C TRP A 441 -8.71 15.21 -23.95
N GLU A 442 -8.28 14.26 -24.79
CA GLU A 442 -6.95 13.64 -24.74
C GLU A 442 -6.25 13.81 -26.09
N LYS A 443 -5.03 14.37 -26.09
CA LYS A 443 -4.25 14.57 -27.32
C LYS A 443 -3.80 13.26 -27.95
N ASP A 444 -3.54 12.25 -27.11
CA ASP A 444 -3.10 10.92 -27.55
C ASP A 444 -4.28 10.01 -27.87
N LYS A 445 -3.99 8.93 -28.58
CA LYS A 445 -4.98 7.87 -28.87
C LYS A 445 -5.36 7.08 -27.61
N ASP A 446 -4.42 6.95 -26.68
CA ASP A 446 -4.53 6.08 -25.51
C ASP A 446 -4.60 6.92 -24.23
N LEU A 447 -5.37 6.45 -23.24
CA LEU A 447 -5.56 7.10 -21.95
C LEU A 447 -4.43 6.73 -20.96
N GLY A 448 -4.33 7.47 -19.86
CA GLY A 448 -3.48 7.14 -18.71
C GLY A 448 -2.17 7.94 -18.63
N GLY A 449 -1.85 8.76 -19.64
CA GLY A 449 -0.69 9.64 -19.60
C GLY A 449 0.61 8.90 -19.25
N THR A 450 1.37 9.43 -18.30
CA THR A 450 2.67 8.85 -17.87
C THR A 450 2.53 7.49 -17.19
N VAL A 451 1.40 7.19 -16.55
CA VAL A 451 1.19 5.89 -15.88
C VAL A 451 1.29 4.71 -16.85
N ARG A 452 1.03 4.91 -18.13
CA ARG A 452 1.26 3.88 -19.16
C ARG A 452 2.73 3.45 -19.24
N ILE A 453 3.66 4.40 -19.09
CA ILE A 453 5.11 4.10 -19.08
C ILE A 453 5.47 3.43 -17.76
N ALA A 454 5.00 3.98 -16.65
CA ALA A 454 5.22 3.41 -15.33
C ALA A 454 4.70 1.96 -15.23
N THR A 455 3.69 1.58 -16.05
CA THR A 455 3.19 0.21 -16.14
C THR A 455 4.22 -0.77 -16.72
N LEU A 456 5.18 -0.31 -17.55
CA LEU A 456 6.26 -1.16 -18.07
C LEU A 456 7.23 -1.57 -16.96
N ALA A 457 7.53 -0.65 -16.06
CA ALA A 457 8.38 -0.90 -14.90
C ALA A 457 7.61 -1.64 -13.78
N TYR A 458 6.34 -1.29 -13.59
CA TYR A 458 5.52 -1.85 -12.52
C TYR A 458 4.07 -2.09 -13.01
N GLU A 459 3.79 -3.34 -13.42
CA GLU A 459 2.53 -3.75 -14.06
C GLU A 459 1.26 -3.35 -13.29
N PRO A 460 1.19 -3.39 -11.94
CA PRO A 460 -0.02 -3.01 -11.20
C PRO A 460 -0.53 -1.59 -11.48
N ASN A 461 0.34 -0.66 -11.90
CA ASN A 461 -0.07 0.70 -12.24
C ASN A 461 -1.10 0.75 -13.38
N GLY A 462 -1.01 -0.17 -14.34
CA GLY A 462 -1.92 -0.24 -15.50
C GLY A 462 -3.36 -0.60 -15.12
N GLN A 463 -3.56 -1.28 -14.00
CA GLN A 463 -4.90 -1.64 -13.52
C GLN A 463 -5.69 -0.38 -13.13
N LEU A 464 -5.02 0.67 -12.62
CA LEU A 464 -5.67 1.95 -12.30
C LEU A 464 -6.27 2.59 -13.56
N ILE A 465 -5.55 2.58 -14.68
CA ILE A 465 -6.04 3.14 -15.95
C ILE A 465 -7.29 2.37 -16.42
N THR A 466 -7.25 1.05 -16.35
CA THR A 466 -8.37 0.17 -16.72
C THR A 466 -9.60 0.46 -15.85
N TYR A 467 -9.43 0.59 -14.54
CA TYR A 467 -10.50 0.95 -13.62
C TYR A 467 -11.12 2.32 -13.95
N LEU A 468 -10.29 3.34 -14.15
CA LEU A 468 -10.76 4.69 -14.46
C LEU A 468 -11.50 4.74 -15.80
N ASP A 469 -10.98 4.09 -16.85
CA ASP A 469 -11.66 4.00 -18.16
C ASP A 469 -13.02 3.30 -18.06
N ASN A 470 -13.11 2.18 -17.32
CA ASN A 470 -14.36 1.48 -17.08
C ASN A 470 -15.36 2.34 -16.29
N SER A 471 -14.89 3.03 -15.25
CA SER A 471 -15.73 3.91 -14.43
C SER A 471 -16.29 5.10 -15.22
N LEU A 472 -15.47 5.71 -16.08
CA LEU A 472 -15.92 6.82 -16.95
C LEU A 472 -16.95 6.35 -17.97
N LYS A 473 -16.79 5.16 -18.54
CA LYS A 473 -17.78 4.55 -19.44
C LYS A 473 -19.11 4.27 -18.75
N GLU A 474 -19.06 3.71 -17.53
CA GLU A 474 -20.26 3.41 -16.73
C GLU A 474 -21.03 4.70 -16.38
N LEU A 475 -20.30 5.77 -16.08
CA LEU A 475 -20.86 7.10 -15.77
C LEU A 475 -21.29 7.89 -17.03
N GLY A 476 -21.10 7.35 -18.23
CA GLY A 476 -21.48 8.02 -19.48
C GLY A 476 -20.61 9.24 -19.82
N VAL A 477 -19.40 9.34 -19.28
CA VAL A 477 -18.47 10.45 -19.56
C VAL A 477 -17.96 10.33 -21.01
N LYS A 478 -18.09 11.41 -21.77
CA LYS A 478 -17.61 11.46 -23.15
C LYS A 478 -16.11 11.75 -23.20
N ILE A 479 -15.35 10.87 -23.86
CA ILE A 479 -13.90 11.03 -24.02
C ILE A 479 -13.57 11.22 -25.49
N LYS A 480 -13.01 12.40 -25.82
CA LYS A 480 -12.47 12.70 -27.16
C LYS A 480 -10.96 12.44 -27.18
N ARG A 481 -10.56 11.39 -27.86
CA ARG A 481 -9.15 11.03 -28.09
C ARG A 481 -8.62 11.69 -29.37
N ASN A 482 -7.29 11.77 -29.53
CA ASN A 482 -6.60 12.47 -30.63
C ASN A 482 -7.08 13.93 -30.74
N THR A 483 -7.40 14.58 -29.62
CA THR A 483 -7.94 15.94 -29.56
C THR A 483 -7.01 16.82 -28.75
N LEU A 484 -6.18 17.58 -29.44
CA LEU A 484 -5.35 18.61 -28.80
C LEU A 484 -6.24 19.78 -28.40
N ALA A 485 -6.19 20.12 -27.11
CA ALA A 485 -6.88 21.29 -26.60
C ALA A 485 -6.10 22.55 -26.96
N THR A 486 -6.74 23.45 -27.73
CA THR A 486 -6.25 24.80 -28.03
C THR A 486 -7.19 25.84 -27.43
N ILE A 487 -6.74 27.06 -27.29
CA ILE A 487 -7.59 28.15 -26.76
C ILE A 487 -8.88 28.26 -27.57
N GLU A 488 -8.78 28.24 -28.91
CA GLU A 488 -9.89 28.40 -29.83
C GLU A 488 -10.96 27.30 -29.67
N ASN A 489 -10.52 26.03 -29.59
CA ASN A 489 -11.49 24.95 -29.49
C ASN A 489 -12.11 24.86 -28.07
N ILE A 490 -11.38 25.25 -27.01
CA ILE A 490 -11.90 25.36 -25.64
C ILE A 490 -12.96 26.47 -25.58
N GLN A 491 -12.68 27.66 -26.14
CA GLN A 491 -13.65 28.75 -26.21
C GLN A 491 -14.93 28.32 -26.94
N SER A 492 -14.77 27.61 -28.05
CA SER A 492 -15.92 27.11 -28.86
C SER A 492 -16.76 26.07 -28.12
N PHE A 493 -16.19 25.35 -27.16
CA PHE A 493 -16.89 24.35 -26.35
C PHE A 493 -17.82 24.98 -25.31
N GLN A 494 -17.56 26.22 -24.89
CA GLN A 494 -18.37 26.97 -23.90
C GLN A 494 -18.60 26.20 -22.59
N ALA A 495 -17.51 25.70 -21.97
CA ALA A 495 -17.55 25.08 -20.66
C ALA A 495 -17.88 26.11 -19.57
N ASP A 496 -18.66 25.72 -18.56
CA ASP A 496 -18.83 26.50 -17.33
C ASP A 496 -17.51 26.54 -16.52
N HIS A 497 -16.70 25.46 -16.61
CA HIS A 497 -15.39 25.37 -15.98
C HIS A 497 -14.46 24.43 -16.75
N VAL A 498 -13.16 24.72 -16.76
CA VAL A 498 -12.13 23.91 -17.40
C VAL A 498 -11.16 23.37 -16.34
N LEU A 499 -10.95 22.06 -16.30
CA LEU A 499 -9.87 21.44 -15.54
C LEU A 499 -8.70 21.12 -16.46
N VAL A 500 -7.50 21.64 -16.15
CA VAL A 500 -6.28 21.41 -16.93
C VAL A 500 -5.42 20.35 -16.22
N ALA A 501 -5.33 19.15 -16.78
CA ALA A 501 -4.63 17.98 -16.27
C ALA A 501 -3.56 17.48 -17.25
N VAL A 502 -2.79 18.40 -17.86
CA VAL A 502 -1.84 18.13 -18.97
C VAL A 502 -0.53 17.47 -18.51
N GLY A 503 -0.31 17.37 -17.19
CA GLY A 503 0.90 16.79 -16.59
C GLY A 503 2.10 17.75 -16.62
N ALA A 504 3.26 17.28 -16.14
CA ALA A 504 4.49 18.05 -16.03
C ALA A 504 5.26 18.12 -17.36
N ASN A 505 6.06 19.17 -17.52
CA ASN A 505 7.16 19.20 -18.49
C ASN A 505 8.33 18.36 -17.98
N ARG A 506 8.95 17.58 -18.87
CA ARG A 506 10.03 16.65 -18.51
C ARG A 506 11.32 16.96 -19.22
N ASP A 507 11.64 18.24 -19.31
CA ASP A 507 12.90 18.68 -19.88
C ASP A 507 14.07 18.32 -18.96
N ALA A 508 15.06 17.63 -19.50
CA ALA A 508 16.27 17.31 -18.78
C ALA A 508 16.99 18.59 -18.33
N PRO A 509 17.59 18.60 -17.12
CA PRO A 509 18.38 19.74 -16.68
C PRO A 509 19.54 20.03 -17.64
N SER A 510 20.04 21.25 -17.59
CA SER A 510 21.17 21.65 -18.43
C SER A 510 22.47 21.02 -17.92
N ILE A 511 22.81 19.85 -18.46
CA ILE A 511 24.06 19.12 -18.19
C ILE A 511 24.90 19.17 -19.45
N PRO A 512 26.20 19.57 -19.39
CA PRO A 512 27.09 19.50 -20.54
C PRO A 512 27.10 18.07 -21.13
N GLY A 513 26.91 17.96 -22.45
CA GLY A 513 26.86 16.67 -23.15
C GLY A 513 25.50 15.96 -23.18
N LYS A 514 24.41 16.56 -22.64
CA LYS A 514 23.06 15.96 -22.64
C LYS A 514 22.50 15.63 -24.03
N ASP A 515 22.99 16.33 -25.08
CA ASP A 515 22.51 16.17 -26.44
C ASP A 515 23.29 15.11 -27.25
N LEU A 516 24.27 14.43 -26.63
CA LEU A 516 25.02 13.37 -27.27
C LEU A 516 24.10 12.18 -27.67
N ASN A 517 24.49 11.45 -28.72
CA ASN A 517 23.65 10.41 -29.33
C ASN A 517 23.33 9.22 -28.39
N HIS A 518 24.16 8.95 -27.40
CA HIS A 518 23.96 7.86 -26.42
C HIS A 518 23.25 8.33 -25.15
N VAL A 519 22.83 9.59 -25.08
CA VAL A 519 22.11 10.18 -23.95
C VAL A 519 20.62 10.28 -24.26
N PHE A 520 19.77 9.82 -23.35
CA PHE A 520 18.33 9.89 -23.46
C PHE A 520 17.72 10.54 -22.20
N ASP A 521 16.72 11.33 -22.38
CA ASP A 521 15.87 11.81 -21.28
C ASP A 521 14.53 11.06 -21.24
N GLY A 522 13.70 11.37 -20.24
CA GLY A 522 12.41 10.71 -20.03
C GLY A 522 11.43 10.91 -21.19
N GLU A 523 11.42 12.10 -21.83
CA GLU A 523 10.51 12.39 -22.95
C GLU A 523 10.97 11.68 -24.23
N GLN A 524 12.27 11.63 -24.48
CA GLN A 524 12.85 10.86 -25.59
C GLN A 524 12.58 9.38 -25.49
N LEU A 525 12.71 8.79 -24.27
CA LEU A 525 12.37 7.38 -24.06
C LEU A 525 10.87 7.12 -24.26
N ARG A 526 10.02 8.03 -23.80
CA ARG A 526 8.59 8.00 -24.06
C ARG A 526 8.28 8.04 -25.56
N GLY A 527 8.92 8.97 -26.28
CA GLY A 527 8.78 9.10 -27.73
C GLY A 527 9.21 7.86 -28.49
N LEU A 528 10.26 7.16 -28.05
CA LEU A 528 10.69 5.90 -28.63
C LEU A 528 9.63 4.79 -28.47
N LEU A 529 8.99 4.72 -27.32
CA LEU A 529 8.01 3.68 -27.01
C LEU A 529 6.65 3.95 -27.69
N PHE A 530 6.16 5.18 -27.68
CA PHE A 530 4.80 5.50 -28.11
C PHE A 530 4.71 6.30 -29.42
N GLY A 531 5.83 6.70 -29.97
CA GLY A 531 5.89 7.25 -31.32
C GLY A 531 5.62 8.76 -31.46
N SER A 532 5.63 9.48 -30.35
CA SER A 532 5.34 10.94 -30.34
C SER A 532 6.57 11.81 -30.68
N ASP A 533 7.80 11.32 -30.48
CA ASP A 533 9.02 12.10 -30.76
C ASP A 533 9.91 11.41 -31.80
N LEU A 534 10.15 12.11 -32.91
CA LEU A 534 11.03 11.68 -33.99
C LEU A 534 12.52 11.98 -33.69
N SER A 535 12.84 12.87 -32.74
CA SER A 535 14.21 13.26 -32.42
C SER A 535 15.00 12.10 -31.80
N ALA A 536 14.39 11.36 -30.87
CA ALA A 536 14.97 10.19 -30.24
C ALA A 536 15.27 9.05 -31.25
N ILE A 537 14.46 8.92 -32.31
CA ILE A 537 14.67 7.89 -33.33
C ILE A 537 15.97 8.16 -34.10
N LYS A 538 16.36 9.43 -34.30
CA LYS A 538 17.63 9.78 -34.97
C LYS A 538 18.85 9.30 -34.21
N LYS A 539 18.76 9.10 -32.90
CA LYS A 539 19.83 8.59 -32.04
C LYS A 539 20.04 7.07 -32.16
N LEU A 540 19.08 6.35 -32.75
CA LEU A 540 19.12 4.87 -32.89
C LEU A 540 19.84 4.44 -34.20
N SER A 541 20.42 3.25 -34.17
CA SER A 541 20.98 2.62 -35.37
C SER A 541 19.90 2.31 -36.41
N ILE A 542 20.28 2.14 -37.66
CA ILE A 542 19.35 1.82 -38.78
C ILE A 542 18.55 0.54 -38.47
N PHE A 543 19.21 -0.47 -37.91
CA PHE A 543 18.58 -1.74 -37.54
C PHE A 543 17.53 -1.56 -36.43
N GLN A 544 17.85 -0.80 -35.37
CA GLN A 544 16.92 -0.48 -34.29
C GLN A 544 15.71 0.31 -34.80
N ARG A 545 15.93 1.29 -35.70
CA ARG A 545 14.83 2.04 -36.35
C ARG A 545 13.90 1.13 -37.14
N LEU A 546 14.45 0.15 -37.88
CA LEU A 546 13.65 -0.80 -38.62
C LEU A 546 12.77 -1.67 -37.70
N ILE A 547 13.33 -2.22 -36.61
CA ILE A 547 12.57 -3.02 -35.65
C ILE A 547 11.46 -2.18 -35.01
N LEU A 548 11.75 -0.95 -34.57
CA LEU A 548 10.74 -0.05 -34.02
C LEU A 548 9.63 0.27 -35.03
N LYS A 549 9.99 0.48 -36.32
CA LYS A 549 9.01 0.72 -37.39
C LYS A 549 8.07 -0.47 -37.58
N ILE A 550 8.59 -1.70 -37.56
CA ILE A 550 7.81 -2.94 -37.65
C ILE A 550 6.93 -3.09 -36.40
N GLY A 551 7.48 -2.88 -35.20
CA GLY A 551 6.74 -2.96 -33.95
C GLY A 551 5.58 -1.95 -33.85
N ARG A 552 5.77 -0.75 -34.42
CA ARG A 552 4.70 0.28 -34.53
C ARG A 552 3.62 -0.12 -35.54
N ALA A 553 4.00 -0.61 -36.71
CA ALA A 553 3.08 -1.04 -37.75
C ALA A 553 2.21 -2.22 -37.29
N SER A 554 2.78 -3.14 -36.53
CA SER A 554 2.08 -4.31 -35.96
C SER A 554 1.25 -3.99 -34.71
N GLN A 555 1.24 -2.75 -34.22
CA GLN A 555 0.59 -2.33 -32.98
C GLN A 555 1.10 -3.04 -31.69
N LEU A 556 2.12 -3.90 -31.77
CA LEU A 556 2.70 -4.63 -30.65
C LEU A 556 3.27 -3.69 -29.57
N LEU A 557 3.83 -2.54 -29.99
CA LEU A 557 4.37 -1.53 -29.06
C LEU A 557 3.28 -0.80 -28.27
N ARG A 558 1.99 -0.96 -28.59
CA ARG A 558 0.88 -0.39 -27.83
C ARG A 558 0.40 -1.30 -26.71
N ASN A 559 0.64 -2.60 -26.84
CA ASN A 559 0.28 -3.57 -25.82
C ASN A 559 1.41 -3.63 -24.77
N VAL A 560 1.15 -3.02 -23.60
CA VAL A 560 2.14 -2.95 -22.50
C VAL A 560 2.61 -4.34 -22.08
N LYS A 561 1.72 -5.35 -22.02
CA LYS A 561 2.10 -6.74 -21.67
C LYS A 561 3.02 -7.36 -22.73
N ALA A 562 2.73 -7.14 -24.00
CA ALA A 562 3.60 -7.60 -25.09
C ALA A 562 4.96 -6.89 -25.03
N LEU A 563 4.98 -5.56 -24.79
CA LEU A 563 6.23 -4.81 -24.61
C LEU A 563 7.06 -5.32 -23.45
N THR A 564 6.45 -5.58 -22.30
CA THR A 564 7.13 -6.11 -21.11
C THR A 564 7.77 -7.48 -21.43
N LEU A 565 7.08 -8.35 -22.16
CA LEU A 565 7.60 -9.66 -22.55
C LEU A 565 8.72 -9.53 -23.60
N LEU A 566 8.51 -8.75 -24.66
CA LEU A 566 9.48 -8.54 -25.71
C LEU A 566 10.75 -7.86 -25.20
N SER A 567 10.64 -6.92 -24.26
CA SER A 567 11.79 -6.24 -23.65
C SER A 567 12.74 -7.17 -22.90
N LYS A 568 12.26 -8.34 -22.44
CA LYS A 568 13.12 -9.39 -21.84
C LYS A 568 13.97 -10.09 -22.89
N ILE A 569 13.51 -10.14 -24.13
CA ILE A 569 14.23 -10.79 -25.24
C ILE A 569 15.15 -9.78 -25.92
N TRP A 570 14.62 -8.61 -26.24
CA TRP A 570 15.36 -7.55 -26.91
C TRP A 570 14.79 -6.16 -26.58
N MET A 571 15.71 -5.20 -26.42
CA MET A 571 15.37 -3.78 -26.26
C MET A 571 16.49 -2.92 -26.88
N PRO A 572 16.16 -1.72 -27.42
CA PRO A 572 17.14 -0.81 -28.03
C PRO A 572 17.97 -0.03 -26.99
N ILE A 573 18.30 -0.67 -25.87
CA ILE A 573 19.04 -0.10 -24.75
C ILE A 573 20.30 -0.94 -24.51
N SER A 574 21.43 -0.28 -24.34
CA SER A 574 22.76 -0.85 -24.19
C SER A 574 22.91 -1.73 -22.93
N LYS A 575 24.07 -2.38 -22.78
CA LYS A 575 24.32 -3.28 -21.63
C LYS A 575 24.76 -2.53 -20.37
N ASN A 576 25.62 -1.51 -20.52
CA ASN A 576 26.13 -0.71 -19.41
C ASN A 576 25.45 0.65 -19.43
N ILE A 577 24.70 0.95 -18.40
CA ILE A 577 23.82 2.13 -18.35
C ILE A 577 24.13 2.93 -17.10
N ILE A 578 24.24 4.25 -17.27
CA ILE A 578 24.19 5.19 -16.15
C ILE A 578 22.82 5.86 -16.15
N ILE A 579 22.19 5.91 -14.98
CA ILE A 579 20.99 6.69 -14.71
C ILE A 579 21.38 7.88 -13.84
N ILE A 580 21.15 9.09 -14.33
CA ILE A 580 21.31 10.33 -13.58
C ILE A 580 19.97 10.68 -12.95
N GLY A 581 19.92 10.67 -11.61
CA GLY A 581 18.69 10.80 -10.81
C GLY A 581 18.24 9.46 -10.24
N GLY A 582 18.38 9.31 -8.93
CA GLY A 582 18.05 8.10 -8.16
C GLY A 582 16.79 8.22 -7.32
N ASP A 583 15.84 9.08 -7.72
CA ASP A 583 14.53 9.14 -7.10
C ASP A 583 13.55 8.10 -7.71
N LEU A 584 12.25 8.21 -7.46
CA LEU A 584 11.22 7.23 -7.83
C LEU A 584 11.39 6.73 -9.28
N VAL A 585 11.48 7.64 -10.25
CA VAL A 585 11.57 7.29 -11.67
C VAL A 585 12.88 6.56 -11.99
N GLY A 586 14.00 7.07 -11.48
CA GLY A 586 15.32 6.47 -11.72
C GLY A 586 15.46 5.09 -11.10
N LEU A 587 14.97 4.88 -9.87
CA LEU A 587 15.04 3.57 -9.22
C LEU A 587 14.11 2.54 -9.86
N GLU A 588 12.88 2.90 -10.24
CA GLU A 588 11.97 1.99 -10.97
C GLU A 588 12.54 1.63 -12.36
N LEU A 589 13.17 2.58 -13.04
CA LEU A 589 13.87 2.32 -14.29
C LEU A 589 15.08 1.41 -14.09
N ALA A 590 15.85 1.60 -13.02
CA ALA A 590 16.98 0.75 -12.67
C ALA A 590 16.53 -0.70 -12.40
N GLU A 591 15.45 -0.90 -11.61
CA GLU A 591 14.84 -2.20 -11.37
C GLU A 591 14.41 -2.86 -12.68
N PHE A 592 13.70 -2.14 -13.55
CA PHE A 592 13.29 -2.62 -14.87
C PHE A 592 14.46 -3.08 -15.74
N LEU A 593 15.55 -2.33 -15.75
CA LEU A 593 16.74 -2.62 -16.57
C LEU A 593 17.55 -3.81 -16.04
N ILE A 594 17.73 -3.90 -14.72
CA ILE A 594 18.44 -5.01 -14.06
C ILE A 594 17.71 -6.33 -14.27
N GLU A 595 16.38 -6.38 -14.16
CA GLU A 595 15.58 -7.57 -14.47
C GLU A 595 15.79 -8.07 -15.92
N ARG A 596 16.31 -7.21 -16.81
CA ARG A 596 16.62 -7.50 -18.21
C ARG A 596 18.11 -7.68 -18.48
N GLY A 597 18.88 -7.94 -17.41
CA GLY A 597 20.30 -8.27 -17.49
C GLY A 597 21.20 -7.08 -17.87
N ARG A 598 20.79 -5.84 -17.57
CA ARG A 598 21.62 -4.65 -17.77
C ARG A 598 22.47 -4.39 -16.52
N LYS A 599 23.68 -3.87 -16.71
CA LYS A 599 24.52 -3.32 -15.64
C LYS A 599 24.13 -1.86 -15.44
N VAL A 600 23.73 -1.51 -14.25
CA VAL A 600 23.20 -0.17 -13.96
C VAL A 600 24.02 0.50 -12.86
N THR A 601 24.41 1.74 -13.14
CA THR A 601 24.93 2.69 -12.14
C THR A 601 23.92 3.84 -12.00
N VAL A 602 23.52 4.15 -10.78
CA VAL A 602 22.65 5.29 -10.46
C VAL A 602 23.49 6.35 -9.77
N LEU A 603 23.47 7.57 -10.33
CA LEU A 603 24.11 8.75 -9.76
C LEU A 603 22.99 9.69 -9.26
N GLU A 604 22.92 9.88 -7.95
CA GLU A 604 21.91 10.73 -7.30
C GLU A 604 22.57 11.95 -6.66
N PRO A 605 22.20 13.17 -7.08
CA PRO A 605 22.76 14.40 -6.49
C PRO A 605 22.40 14.60 -5.02
N SER A 606 21.24 14.18 -4.59
CA SER A 606 20.79 14.33 -3.20
C SER A 606 21.43 13.28 -2.27
N ALA A 607 21.28 13.50 -0.97
CA ALA A 607 21.77 12.58 0.05
C ALA A 607 20.97 11.27 0.16
N SER A 608 19.77 11.19 -0.41
CA SER A 608 18.85 10.06 -0.24
C SER A 608 18.36 9.52 -1.57
N LEU A 609 18.41 8.20 -1.73
CA LEU A 609 17.78 7.52 -2.85
C LEU A 609 16.26 7.41 -2.65
N GLY A 610 15.49 7.62 -3.73
CA GLY A 610 14.05 7.36 -3.72
C GLY A 610 13.26 8.15 -2.70
N SER A 611 13.60 9.41 -2.48
CA SER A 611 12.93 10.28 -1.49
C SER A 611 11.41 10.36 -1.70
N ASN A 612 10.93 10.27 -2.93
CA ASN A 612 9.52 10.23 -3.29
C ASN A 612 8.92 8.81 -3.35
N LEU A 613 9.71 7.78 -3.13
CA LEU A 613 9.19 6.43 -2.90
C LEU A 613 8.76 6.27 -1.44
N SER A 614 7.66 5.59 -1.21
CA SER A 614 7.29 5.17 0.14
C SER A 614 8.42 4.34 0.76
N ILE A 615 8.72 4.53 2.05
CA ILE A 615 9.84 3.90 2.76
C ILE A 615 9.92 2.39 2.53
N VAL A 616 8.78 1.71 2.53
CA VAL A 616 8.68 0.27 2.33
C VAL A 616 9.07 -0.12 0.89
N ARG A 617 8.59 0.61 -0.12
CA ARG A 617 8.93 0.35 -1.53
C ARG A 617 10.38 0.70 -1.81
N ARG A 618 10.86 1.83 -1.29
CA ARG A 618 12.25 2.29 -1.40
C ARG A 618 13.23 1.27 -0.84
N SER A 619 13.01 0.81 0.39
CA SER A 619 13.85 -0.20 1.04
C SER A 619 13.97 -1.45 0.18
N ARG A 620 12.84 -1.96 -0.37
CA ARG A 620 12.84 -3.12 -1.24
C ARG A 620 13.60 -2.89 -2.53
N VAL A 621 13.34 -1.78 -3.24
CA VAL A 621 13.97 -1.51 -4.54
C VAL A 621 15.48 -1.36 -4.38
N VAL A 622 15.93 -0.56 -3.41
CA VAL A 622 17.35 -0.35 -3.15
C VAL A 622 18.05 -1.67 -2.80
N HIS A 623 17.42 -2.50 -1.98
CA HIS A 623 17.97 -3.82 -1.62
C HIS A 623 18.07 -4.73 -2.86
N LEU A 624 17.01 -4.84 -3.66
CA LEU A 624 17.03 -5.63 -4.90
C LEU A 624 18.11 -5.16 -5.89
N LEU A 625 18.26 -3.84 -6.05
CA LEU A 625 19.27 -3.26 -6.93
C LEU A 625 20.68 -3.65 -6.47
N LYS A 626 20.97 -3.51 -5.17
CA LYS A 626 22.27 -3.90 -4.59
C LYS A 626 22.54 -5.39 -4.72
N GLU A 627 21.58 -6.26 -4.41
CA GLU A 627 21.71 -7.72 -4.56
C GLU A 627 21.99 -8.15 -6.00
N ASN A 628 21.46 -7.42 -6.99
CA ASN A 628 21.68 -7.69 -8.41
C ASN A 628 22.86 -6.89 -9.00
N GLY A 629 23.72 -6.33 -8.15
CA GLY A 629 25.01 -5.74 -8.53
C GLY A 629 24.92 -4.33 -9.13
N ALA A 630 23.84 -3.57 -8.87
CA ALA A 630 23.80 -2.15 -9.20
C ALA A 630 24.76 -1.35 -8.33
N THR A 631 25.41 -0.35 -8.94
CA THR A 631 26.13 0.69 -8.21
C THR A 631 25.17 1.85 -7.94
N LEU A 632 24.98 2.22 -6.67
CA LEU A 632 24.10 3.31 -6.25
C LEU A 632 24.92 4.33 -5.47
N LEU A 633 25.04 5.55 -6.00
CA LEU A 633 25.83 6.64 -5.41
C LEU A 633 24.92 7.83 -5.14
N THR A 634 24.98 8.37 -3.93
CA THR A 634 24.31 9.60 -3.49
C THR A 634 25.35 10.72 -3.33
N ASN A 635 24.90 11.96 -3.11
CA ASN A 635 25.78 13.14 -2.98
C ASN A 635 26.73 13.29 -4.17
N THR A 636 26.23 13.04 -5.38
CA THR A 636 27.05 13.15 -6.61
C THR A 636 26.78 14.47 -7.32
N THR A 637 27.82 15.22 -7.69
CA THR A 637 27.70 16.38 -8.56
C THR A 637 28.05 15.98 -9.98
N ILE A 638 27.09 16.14 -10.91
CA ILE A 638 27.30 15.76 -12.31
C ILE A 638 27.95 16.93 -13.05
N ASN A 639 29.19 16.76 -13.52
CA ASN A 639 29.96 17.79 -14.19
C ASN A 639 29.73 17.78 -15.71
N GLU A 640 29.84 16.60 -16.34
CA GLU A 640 29.75 16.46 -17.79
C GLU A 640 29.37 15.04 -18.21
N ILE A 641 28.62 14.91 -19.30
CA ILE A 641 28.41 13.65 -20.01
C ILE A 641 29.34 13.64 -21.23
N SER A 642 30.28 12.71 -21.29
CA SER A 642 31.21 12.51 -22.39
C SER A 642 30.85 11.27 -23.22
N LYS A 643 31.57 11.01 -24.30
CA LYS A 643 31.41 9.79 -25.11
C LYS A 643 31.75 8.51 -24.36
N GLU A 644 32.56 8.59 -23.29
CA GLU A 644 32.99 7.45 -22.49
C GLU A 644 32.09 7.14 -21.29
N GLY A 645 31.23 8.14 -20.89
CA GLY A 645 30.37 8.03 -19.73
C GLY A 645 30.12 9.37 -19.07
N VAL A 646 29.98 9.37 -17.73
CA VAL A 646 29.65 10.55 -16.93
C VAL A 646 30.80 10.92 -16.01
N LEU A 647 31.27 12.16 -16.11
CA LEU A 647 32.21 12.77 -15.18
C LEU A 647 31.41 13.38 -14.01
N TYR A 648 31.72 12.97 -12.79
CA TYR A 648 31.03 13.41 -11.59
C TYR A 648 32.00 13.55 -10.42
N GLU A 649 31.61 14.37 -9.43
CA GLU A 649 32.28 14.48 -8.13
C GLU A 649 31.53 13.67 -7.08
N HIS A 650 32.28 12.99 -6.24
CA HIS A 650 31.79 12.26 -5.07
C HIS A 650 32.90 12.29 -4.01
N ASP A 651 32.54 12.67 -2.76
CA ASP A 651 33.49 12.85 -1.66
C ASP A 651 34.68 13.78 -2.01
N GLU A 652 34.38 14.89 -2.72
CA GLU A 652 35.35 15.92 -3.18
C GLU A 652 36.37 15.38 -4.22
N GLU A 653 36.19 14.18 -4.73
CA GLU A 653 37.03 13.59 -5.78
C GLU A 653 36.28 13.48 -7.11
N ALA A 654 36.99 13.76 -8.22
CA ALA A 654 36.44 13.63 -9.56
C ALA A 654 36.58 12.18 -10.06
N HIS A 655 35.46 11.62 -10.55
CA HIS A 655 35.36 10.26 -11.04
C HIS A 655 34.78 10.21 -12.46
N LEU A 656 35.18 9.20 -13.23
CA LEU A 656 34.55 8.87 -14.50
C LEU A 656 33.84 7.51 -14.41
N ALA A 657 32.51 7.55 -14.44
CA ALA A 657 31.71 6.33 -14.62
C ALA A 657 31.58 6.03 -16.13
N LYS A 658 32.04 4.85 -16.55
CA LYS A 658 31.97 4.42 -17.96
C LYS A 658 30.59 3.84 -18.27
N ALA A 659 30.00 4.22 -19.40
CA ALA A 659 28.73 3.71 -19.87
C ALA A 659 28.62 3.69 -21.40
N ASP A 660 27.87 2.72 -21.91
CA ASP A 660 27.49 2.67 -23.32
C ASP A 660 26.28 3.61 -23.60
N GLN A 661 25.52 3.93 -22.54
CA GLN A 661 24.31 4.76 -22.62
C GLN A 661 24.04 5.47 -21.30
N VAL A 662 23.55 6.71 -21.39
CA VAL A 662 23.16 7.52 -20.23
C VAL A 662 21.67 7.85 -20.32
N ILE A 663 20.96 7.72 -19.20
CA ILE A 663 19.55 8.10 -19.09
C ILE A 663 19.41 9.16 -18.00
N ILE A 664 18.86 10.32 -18.37
CA ILE A 664 18.58 11.40 -17.43
C ILE A 664 17.15 11.21 -16.90
N ALA A 665 17.03 10.79 -15.66
CA ALA A 665 15.76 10.53 -14.96
C ALA A 665 15.39 11.67 -14.00
N MET A 666 15.67 12.90 -14.39
CA MET A 666 15.46 14.15 -13.65
C MET A 666 14.69 15.15 -14.50
N GLY A 667 14.16 16.21 -13.89
CA GLY A 667 13.68 17.39 -14.61
C GLY A 667 12.19 17.46 -14.89
N ALA A 668 11.34 16.82 -14.07
CA ALA A 668 9.90 17.05 -14.12
C ALA A 668 9.55 18.40 -13.45
N ASN A 669 8.97 19.32 -14.22
CA ASN A 669 8.58 20.68 -13.77
C ASN A 669 7.09 20.95 -14.03
N PRO A 670 6.42 21.80 -13.24
CA PRO A 670 5.05 22.23 -13.49
C PRO A 670 4.85 22.78 -14.91
N ASN A 671 3.65 22.58 -15.47
CA ASN A 671 3.28 23.05 -16.81
C ASN A 671 1.97 23.86 -16.74
N LEU A 672 2.08 25.16 -16.52
CA LEU A 672 0.95 26.08 -16.38
C LEU A 672 0.66 26.89 -17.66
N GLU A 673 1.32 26.59 -18.79
CA GLU A 673 1.23 27.37 -20.02
C GLU A 673 -0.23 27.49 -20.50
N LEU A 674 -0.93 26.39 -20.71
CA LEU A 674 -2.33 26.40 -21.12
C LEU A 674 -3.24 27.07 -20.08
N THR A 675 -2.99 26.84 -18.79
CA THR A 675 -3.77 27.44 -17.69
C THR A 675 -3.67 28.96 -17.72
N ASN A 676 -2.45 29.51 -17.86
CA ASN A 676 -2.23 30.95 -17.90
C ASN A 676 -2.88 31.55 -19.14
N ALA A 677 -2.71 30.92 -20.30
CA ALA A 677 -3.32 31.40 -21.55
C ALA A 677 -4.88 31.42 -21.50
N LEU A 678 -5.50 30.47 -20.78
CA LEU A 678 -6.95 30.47 -20.57
C LEU A 678 -7.39 31.54 -19.57
N LYS A 679 -6.63 31.78 -18.49
CA LYS A 679 -6.88 32.88 -17.55
C LYS A 679 -6.84 34.24 -18.24
N ASP A 680 -5.89 34.47 -19.14
CA ASP A 680 -5.77 35.71 -19.94
C ASP A 680 -7.00 35.94 -20.84
N LYS A 681 -7.75 34.88 -21.14
CA LYS A 681 -9.03 34.95 -21.88
C LYS A 681 -10.27 34.98 -20.98
N ASN A 682 -10.10 35.15 -19.65
CA ASN A 682 -11.16 35.13 -18.64
C ASN A 682 -11.98 33.84 -18.64
N ILE A 683 -11.38 32.68 -18.95
CA ILE A 683 -12.02 31.40 -18.88
C ILE A 683 -11.84 30.84 -17.46
N ALA A 684 -12.92 30.37 -16.83
CA ALA A 684 -12.87 29.73 -15.52
C ALA A 684 -12.07 28.42 -15.62
N VAL A 685 -10.88 28.38 -15.00
CA VAL A 685 -9.93 27.28 -15.13
C VAL A 685 -9.23 26.95 -13.82
N THR A 686 -9.07 25.64 -13.56
CA THR A 686 -8.27 25.10 -12.44
C THR A 686 -7.26 24.09 -12.99
N PRO A 687 -5.95 24.28 -12.77
CA PRO A 687 -4.95 23.27 -13.06
C PRO A 687 -4.95 22.19 -11.96
N ILE A 688 -4.69 20.92 -12.33
CA ILE A 688 -4.66 19.78 -11.41
C ILE A 688 -3.56 18.76 -11.77
N GLY A 689 -3.06 18.08 -10.75
CA GLY A 689 -2.03 17.04 -10.90
C GLY A 689 -0.65 17.60 -11.20
N ASP A 690 0.21 16.82 -11.84
CA ASP A 690 1.62 17.15 -12.07
C ASP A 690 1.85 18.46 -12.86
N CYS A 691 0.83 19.06 -13.47
CA CYS A 691 0.98 20.37 -14.10
C CYS A 691 1.07 21.50 -13.06
N THR A 692 0.65 21.28 -11.81
CA THR A 692 0.79 22.22 -10.69
C THR A 692 2.02 21.93 -9.84
N SER A 693 2.15 20.68 -9.43
CA SER A 693 3.29 20.17 -8.67
C SER A 693 3.43 18.66 -8.92
N VAL A 694 4.65 18.19 -9.08
CA VAL A 694 4.90 16.76 -9.33
C VAL A 694 4.60 15.95 -8.07
N GLY A 695 3.50 15.21 -8.08
CA GLY A 695 3.01 14.41 -6.96
C GLY A 695 2.76 12.94 -7.31
N TYR A 696 3.14 12.54 -8.52
CA TYR A 696 2.94 11.18 -9.04
C TYR A 696 1.47 10.73 -8.99
N ILE A 697 1.20 9.41 -8.88
CA ILE A 697 -0.18 8.89 -8.83
C ILE A 697 -0.92 9.42 -7.60
N HIS A 698 -0.26 9.43 -6.43
CA HIS A 698 -0.89 9.87 -5.18
C HIS A 698 -1.30 11.34 -5.25
N GLY A 699 -0.38 12.24 -5.60
CA GLY A 699 -0.68 13.66 -5.75
C GLY A 699 -1.74 13.94 -6.81
N ALA A 700 -1.64 13.27 -7.96
CA ALA A 700 -2.61 13.41 -9.05
C ALA A 700 -4.05 13.06 -8.63
N ILE A 701 -4.24 11.96 -7.86
CA ILE A 701 -5.56 11.54 -7.36
C ILE A 701 -6.06 12.46 -6.23
N ALA A 702 -5.16 12.92 -5.34
CA ALA A 702 -5.52 13.86 -4.27
C ALA A 702 -5.93 15.23 -4.83
N ASP A 703 -5.18 15.78 -5.79
CA ASP A 703 -5.49 17.07 -6.43
C ASP A 703 -6.82 17.03 -7.18
N ALA A 704 -7.11 15.91 -7.85
CA ALA A 704 -8.40 15.72 -8.50
C ALA A 704 -9.57 15.88 -7.52
N ARG A 705 -9.48 15.24 -6.35
CA ARG A 705 -10.49 15.36 -5.29
C ARG A 705 -10.59 16.80 -4.77
N ASN A 706 -9.47 17.42 -4.46
CA ASN A 706 -9.44 18.77 -3.90
C ASN A 706 -10.05 19.79 -4.87
N ALA A 707 -9.75 19.68 -6.17
CA ALA A 707 -10.31 20.56 -7.20
C ALA A 707 -11.82 20.36 -7.35
N VAL A 708 -12.32 19.13 -7.30
CA VAL A 708 -13.76 18.83 -7.37
C VAL A 708 -14.49 19.46 -6.19
N LEU A 709 -13.96 19.33 -4.97
CA LEU A 709 -14.54 19.98 -3.78
C LEU A 709 -14.53 21.52 -3.88
N ALA A 710 -13.51 22.11 -4.51
CA ALA A 710 -13.43 23.56 -4.69
C ALA A 710 -14.46 24.08 -5.72
N ILE A 711 -14.78 23.32 -6.76
CA ILE A 711 -15.75 23.70 -7.80
C ILE A 711 -17.17 23.82 -7.19
N ASP A 712 -17.52 22.98 -6.23
CA ASP A 712 -18.81 23.04 -5.54
C ASP A 712 -18.91 24.28 -4.62
N ASN A 713 -17.82 24.63 -3.93
CA ASN A 713 -17.79 25.79 -3.03
C ASN A 713 -17.81 27.15 -3.77
N LEU A 714 -17.53 27.19 -5.08
CA LEU A 714 -17.67 28.41 -5.90
C LEU A 714 -19.12 28.75 -6.24
N THR A 715 -20.09 28.01 -5.70
CA THR A 715 -21.53 28.17 -5.99
C THR A 715 -22.35 28.67 -4.79
N GLU A 716 -21.74 28.82 -3.61
CA GLU A 716 -22.30 29.54 -2.47
C GLU A 716 -21.85 31.03 -2.48
#